data_6d891276c3258f18e81fc64036d3b199
#
_entry.id   6d891276c3258f18e81fc64036d3b199
#
_cell.length_a   1.000
_cell.length_b   1.000
_cell.length_c   1.000
_cell.angle_alpha   90.00
_cell.angle_beta   90.00
_cell.angle_gamma   90.00
#
_symmetry.space_group_name_H-M   'P 1'
#
loop_
_entity.id
_entity.type
_entity.pdbx_description
1 polymer ?
#
loop_
_entity_poly.entity_id
_entity_poly.type
_entity_poly.pdbx_seq_one_letter_code
_entity_poly.pdbx_strand_id
1 'polypeptide(L)'
;MKSSFIIKAALPLLMLPACCQDPVRTDDNGVIVKITEKADGGPSLVRLEAETDRIIRVSATPERKFADETSLIIIHPDERPPFKILHNADTVTLMTESIKANVLTTTGEVWFTDIDGNVILREQEGGGKSFAPIEVEDTRGWSFRQVFESPDDEAFYGLGQHQADEFNYKGRNEELFQYNTKVSVPFIVSNKGYGILMDSYSLMRFGNPDDYSQLPDVFKLYDKDGVEGSFTGTYTPENGEVLVRREPQIYFEYLVEPEMSKVVNLPDGFPLFNSKVTYEGYIEAPETGDYQFILYYAGYTEVRMADKVTVPERWRTAWNPNSYKFTVHLNKGEKTPVRIDWIPDGYVSYCGLRAYPLVDETQRNRHSWWSEMTKQMDWYFIAGEDFDSVISGCRTITGKAPVMPKWAMGYWQSRERYKTSTELIEALEGFRKRNFPVDNIVLDWSHWPEDGWGSHEFDKERFPDPKAMVDSVHAMHGKVMVSVWPKFYVDTDHYKEFDSKGWMYTRAYEDGVRDWIGEGYLYGFYDAYSADARKLFWSQMHDHYYPLGFDAWWMDASEPNIRDCTSMDYRKALCGPTALGPSTEYFNAYAYMNAEAIYDGQRSVDPDKRVFLLTRSGFAGLQRYSTATWSGDIATRWEDMKAQISAGLNFAVSGIPYWTMDIGGFCVENRYVDAQNEFNRSGKENADLKEWRELNTRWFQFGAFCPLYRAHGQYPFREPWEIAPENHPAYKSILFYTNLRYRLMPYIYSLAGMTWFKDYTIMRPLVMDFLSDRNVADIGDTYMFGPSFLVAPVYEYGARTRKIYFPECEGWYDYYTGRFISGGAWRTADAPYDRMPLFVKAGSIVPEGPAMQWSDQKPAENITVKVYRGADGSFTLYEDENVNYNYEKGLYSMMDFIYDDKAGTITIGDRRGSFPGMLETRKFTIVPISRSGTGVPVTVIYTGKAVTVKL
;
A
#
# COMPACT_ATOMS: atom_id res chain seq x y z
N MET A 1 55.81 77.50 -33.88
CA MET A 1 56.79 77.02 -32.88
C MET A 1 56.04 76.21 -31.83
N LYS A 2 56.60 75.06 -31.49
CA LYS A 2 56.24 74.04 -30.57
C LYS A 2 55.23 72.98 -31.11
N SER A 3 55.84 71.97 -31.68
CA SER A 3 55.29 70.61 -31.92
C SER A 3 55.05 69.89 -30.60
N SER A 4 53.88 69.17 -30.45
CA SER A 4 53.64 68.25 -29.40
C SER A 4 53.49 66.88 -30.04
N PHE A 5 54.37 65.93 -29.71
CA PHE A 5 54.33 64.53 -30.02
C PHE A 5 53.28 63.91 -29.19
N ILE A 6 52.32 63.16 -29.82
CA ILE A 6 51.40 62.27 -29.18
C ILE A 6 51.95 60.87 -29.30
N ILE A 7 52.39 60.25 -28.18
CA ILE A 7 52.76 58.83 -28.09
C ILE A 7 51.48 58.07 -27.91
N LYS A 8 51.15 57.20 -28.89
CA LYS A 8 50.12 56.20 -28.74
C LYS A 8 50.72 55.01 -27.98
N ALA A 9 50.34 54.82 -26.73
CA ALA A 9 50.59 53.57 -26.00
C ALA A 9 49.62 52.53 -26.47
N ALA A 10 50.09 51.46 -27.07
CA ALA A 10 49.34 50.21 -27.33
C ALA A 10 49.26 49.41 -26.02
N LEU A 11 48.10 49.23 -25.45
CA LEU A 11 47.83 48.28 -24.39
C LEU A 11 47.78 46.87 -25.02
N PRO A 12 48.50 45.87 -24.50
CA PRO A 12 48.29 44.49 -24.91
C PRO A 12 46.99 44.02 -24.28
N LEU A 13 46.04 43.56 -25.11
CA LEU A 13 44.88 42.84 -24.73
C LEU A 13 45.36 41.49 -24.15
N LEU A 14 45.38 41.33 -22.82
CA LEU A 14 45.56 40.04 -22.16
C LEU A 14 44.26 39.30 -22.41
N MET A 15 44.23 38.39 -23.38
CA MET A 15 43.27 37.32 -23.44
C MET A 15 43.53 36.42 -22.20
N LEU A 16 42.71 36.58 -21.18
CA LEU A 16 42.59 35.57 -20.15
C LEU A 16 42.13 34.26 -20.85
N PRO A 17 42.79 33.13 -20.66
CA PRO A 17 42.25 31.88 -21.14
C PRO A 17 40.93 31.70 -20.38
N ALA A 18 39.85 31.52 -21.13
CA ALA A 18 38.60 30.97 -20.56
C ALA A 18 39.01 29.63 -19.96
N CYS A 19 39.02 29.55 -18.64
CA CYS A 19 39.10 28.28 -17.94
C CYS A 19 37.93 27.45 -18.46
N CYS A 20 38.16 26.55 -19.42
CA CYS A 20 37.31 25.39 -19.66
C CYS A 20 37.39 24.58 -18.38
N GLN A 21 36.42 24.79 -17.45
CA GLN A 21 36.24 23.85 -16.36
C GLN A 21 35.93 22.51 -17.03
N ASP A 22 36.67 21.47 -16.62
CA ASP A 22 36.41 20.11 -17.03
C ASP A 22 34.92 19.82 -16.89
N PRO A 23 34.23 19.35 -17.94
CA PRO A 23 32.83 19.02 -17.86
C PRO A 23 32.51 17.89 -16.84
N VAL A 24 33.53 17.21 -16.35
CA VAL A 24 33.43 16.10 -15.39
C VAL A 24 34.16 16.47 -14.10
N ARG A 25 33.44 16.39 -12.98
CA ARG A 25 33.96 16.62 -11.64
C ARG A 25 33.70 15.39 -10.79
N THR A 26 34.69 14.81 -10.18
CA THR A 26 34.58 13.76 -9.16
C THR A 26 34.55 14.35 -7.75
N ASP A 27 33.81 13.71 -6.87
CA ASP A 27 33.83 13.94 -5.42
C ASP A 27 33.97 12.63 -4.65
N ASP A 28 33.88 12.66 -3.34
CA ASP A 28 34.10 11.48 -2.48
C ASP A 28 33.04 10.36 -2.69
N ASN A 29 31.85 10.70 -3.22
CA ASN A 29 30.73 9.78 -3.36
C ASN A 29 30.44 9.40 -4.83
N GLY A 30 30.98 10.13 -5.81
CA GLY A 30 30.64 9.88 -7.20
C GLY A 30 31.19 10.86 -8.21
N VAL A 31 30.36 11.21 -9.19
CA VAL A 31 30.74 12.07 -10.30
C VAL A 31 29.60 13.01 -10.71
N ILE A 32 29.94 14.25 -10.99
CA ILE A 32 29.05 15.25 -11.55
C ILE A 32 29.47 15.54 -12.98
N VAL A 33 28.52 15.44 -13.91
CA VAL A 33 28.72 15.65 -15.35
C VAL A 33 27.91 16.88 -15.78
N LYS A 34 28.58 17.85 -16.39
CA LYS A 34 27.96 18.99 -17.04
C LYS A 34 27.56 18.64 -18.46
N ILE A 35 26.28 18.80 -18.78
CA ILE A 35 25.75 18.44 -20.09
C ILE A 35 26.10 19.49 -21.13
N THR A 36 26.62 19.05 -22.29
CA THR A 36 27.17 19.94 -23.31
C THR A 36 26.17 20.27 -24.42
N GLU A 37 25.24 19.36 -24.74
CA GLU A 37 24.21 19.53 -25.78
C GLU A 37 22.83 19.45 -25.16
N LYS A 38 22.55 20.43 -24.30
CA LYS A 38 21.30 20.47 -23.54
C LYS A 38 20.11 20.62 -24.47
N ALA A 39 19.17 19.66 -24.41
CA ALA A 39 17.86 19.78 -25.03
C ALA A 39 17.03 20.88 -24.33
N ASP A 40 16.02 21.41 -24.98
CA ASP A 40 15.07 22.34 -24.35
C ASP A 40 14.36 21.62 -23.18
N GLY A 41 14.35 22.25 -22.01
CA GLY A 41 13.90 21.60 -20.76
C GLY A 41 14.81 20.49 -20.20
N GLY A 42 15.94 20.15 -20.85
CA GLY A 42 16.86 19.12 -20.39
C GLY A 42 17.72 19.53 -19.18
N PRO A 43 18.45 18.59 -18.55
CA PRO A 43 19.33 18.87 -17.42
C PRO A 43 20.56 19.68 -17.80
N SER A 44 21.04 20.52 -16.91
CA SER A 44 22.36 21.15 -17.00
C SER A 44 23.46 20.31 -16.35
N LEU A 45 23.09 19.59 -15.29
CA LEU A 45 23.98 18.71 -14.52
C LEU A 45 23.30 17.38 -14.28
N VAL A 46 24.09 16.30 -14.37
CA VAL A 46 23.72 14.97 -13.91
C VAL A 46 24.79 14.51 -12.92
N ARG A 47 24.36 13.93 -11.79
CA ARG A 47 25.24 13.36 -10.76
C ARG A 47 24.93 11.89 -10.57
N LEU A 48 25.98 11.06 -10.48
CA LEU A 48 25.92 9.66 -10.13
C LEU A 48 26.66 9.47 -8.80
N GLU A 49 26.01 8.90 -7.79
CA GLU A 49 26.61 8.61 -6.48
C GLU A 49 26.42 7.13 -6.12
N ALA A 50 27.48 6.47 -5.66
CA ALA A 50 27.41 5.09 -5.21
C ALA A 50 26.95 5.04 -3.74
N GLU A 51 25.74 4.55 -3.47
CA GLU A 51 25.24 4.31 -2.11
C GLU A 51 25.76 2.95 -1.57
N THR A 52 25.67 1.92 -2.41
CA THR A 52 26.27 0.61 -2.19
C THR A 52 26.87 0.10 -3.51
N ASP A 53 27.47 -1.08 -3.53
CA ASP A 53 27.97 -1.70 -4.76
C ASP A 53 26.85 -2.02 -5.79
N ARG A 54 25.57 -2.04 -5.35
CA ARG A 54 24.39 -2.33 -6.18
C ARG A 54 23.37 -1.20 -6.22
N ILE A 55 23.58 -0.08 -5.51
CA ILE A 55 22.66 1.04 -5.44
C ILE A 55 23.36 2.32 -5.87
N ILE A 56 22.83 2.95 -6.91
CA ILE A 56 23.32 4.22 -7.43
C ILE A 56 22.23 5.27 -7.34
N ARG A 57 22.51 6.41 -6.68
CA ARG A 57 21.70 7.61 -6.75
C ARG A 57 21.97 8.35 -8.04
N VAL A 58 20.92 8.76 -8.73
CA VAL A 58 20.96 9.63 -9.90
C VAL A 58 20.26 10.94 -9.55
N SER A 59 21.01 12.05 -9.61
CA SER A 59 20.45 13.38 -9.45
C SER A 59 20.56 14.14 -10.77
N ALA A 60 19.56 14.94 -11.11
CA ALA A 60 19.61 15.81 -12.27
C ALA A 60 18.95 17.17 -11.99
N THR A 61 19.50 18.23 -12.55
CA THR A 61 18.95 19.57 -12.40
C THR A 61 19.14 20.42 -13.66
N PRO A 62 18.16 21.25 -14.04
CA PRO A 62 18.33 22.25 -15.09
C PRO A 62 19.16 23.46 -14.64
N GLU A 63 19.44 23.56 -13.32
CA GLU A 63 20.22 24.63 -12.71
C GLU A 63 21.73 24.41 -12.87
N ARG A 64 22.50 25.43 -12.44
CA ARG A 64 23.99 25.38 -12.48
C ARG A 64 24.62 24.71 -11.25
N LYS A 65 23.80 24.36 -10.26
CA LYS A 65 24.17 23.65 -9.03
C LYS A 65 23.00 22.83 -8.53
N PHE A 66 23.28 21.74 -7.85
CA PHE A 66 22.27 20.97 -7.12
C PHE A 66 21.75 21.75 -5.92
N ALA A 67 20.49 21.49 -5.54
CA ALA A 67 19.90 21.97 -4.31
C ALA A 67 20.61 21.33 -3.10
N ASP A 68 20.66 22.06 -2.00
CA ASP A 68 21.18 21.56 -0.71
C ASP A 68 19.98 21.13 0.14
N GLU A 69 19.48 19.93 -0.16
CA GLU A 69 18.30 19.35 0.49
C GLU A 69 18.63 17.98 1.07
N THR A 70 18.03 17.70 2.24
CA THR A 70 18.10 16.39 2.89
C THR A 70 16.84 15.62 2.59
N SER A 71 16.98 14.38 2.13
CA SER A 71 15.85 13.49 1.91
C SER A 71 15.13 13.18 3.21
N LEU A 72 13.80 13.09 3.18
CA LEU A 72 12.98 12.66 4.31
C LEU A 72 13.07 11.15 4.53
N ILE A 73 13.30 10.37 3.47
CA ILE A 73 13.17 8.92 3.49
C ILE A 73 14.51 8.16 3.46
N ILE A 74 15.56 8.79 2.94
CA ILE A 74 16.83 8.12 2.71
C ILE A 74 17.72 8.14 3.95
N ILE A 75 18.27 6.96 4.25
CA ILE A 75 19.34 6.75 5.23
C ILE A 75 20.57 6.35 4.43
N HIS A 76 21.56 7.21 4.40
CA HIS A 76 22.82 6.88 3.75
C HIS A 76 23.57 5.81 4.56
N PRO A 77 24.14 4.78 3.92
CA PRO A 77 25.04 3.84 4.60
C PRO A 77 26.23 4.54 5.25
N ASP A 78 26.65 4.07 6.42
CA ASP A 78 27.80 4.64 7.16
C ASP A 78 29.11 4.54 6.35
N GLU A 79 29.27 3.46 5.56
CA GLU A 79 30.39 3.24 4.68
C GLU A 79 29.91 3.13 3.23
N ARG A 80 30.45 3.97 2.36
CA ARG A 80 30.21 3.91 0.94
C ARG A 80 31.17 2.95 0.24
N PRO A 81 30.75 2.29 -0.86
CA PRO A 81 31.56 1.32 -1.55
C PRO A 81 32.73 2.01 -2.31
N PRO A 82 33.85 1.34 -2.53
CA PRO A 82 34.84 1.82 -3.45
C PRO A 82 34.31 1.81 -4.90
N PHE A 83 34.62 2.83 -5.66
CA PHE A 83 34.22 2.94 -7.06
C PHE A 83 35.37 3.47 -7.94
N LYS A 84 35.22 3.32 -9.25
CA LYS A 84 36.12 3.89 -10.25
C LYS A 84 35.35 4.76 -11.22
N ILE A 85 35.92 5.89 -11.58
CA ILE A 85 35.40 6.72 -12.66
C ILE A 85 36.26 6.46 -13.93
N LEU A 86 35.58 6.08 -15.00
CA LEU A 86 36.16 5.91 -16.32
C LEU A 86 35.58 6.97 -17.26
N HIS A 87 36.42 7.55 -18.08
CA HIS A 87 36.01 8.53 -19.08
C HIS A 87 36.46 8.06 -20.46
N ASN A 88 35.54 7.76 -21.33
CA ASN A 88 35.81 7.30 -22.69
C ASN A 88 34.95 8.08 -23.69
N ALA A 89 35.60 8.94 -24.49
CA ALA A 89 34.93 9.86 -25.42
C ALA A 89 33.82 10.68 -24.70
N ASP A 90 32.57 10.45 -25.08
CA ASP A 90 31.41 11.18 -24.55
C ASP A 90 30.75 10.49 -23.37
N THR A 91 31.29 9.36 -22.88
CA THR A 91 30.72 8.59 -21.79
C THR A 91 31.57 8.66 -20.55
N VAL A 92 30.92 9.00 -19.42
CA VAL A 92 31.47 8.89 -18.06
C VAL A 92 30.81 7.70 -17.37
N THR A 93 31.63 6.79 -16.84
CA THR A 93 31.15 5.59 -16.15
C THR A 93 31.57 5.62 -14.68
N LEU A 94 30.64 5.52 -13.77
CA LEU A 94 30.86 5.15 -12.37
C LEU A 94 30.73 3.63 -12.27
N MET A 95 31.81 2.97 -11.85
CA MET A 95 31.88 1.50 -11.76
C MET A 95 32.14 1.10 -10.31
N THR A 96 31.23 0.33 -9.74
CA THR A 96 31.37 -0.38 -8.47
C THR A 96 31.91 -1.80 -8.71
N GLU A 97 31.90 -2.64 -7.70
CA GLU A 97 32.24 -4.06 -7.84
C GLU A 97 31.19 -4.84 -8.64
N SER A 98 29.93 -4.45 -8.56
CA SER A 98 28.76 -5.19 -9.07
C SER A 98 28.17 -4.62 -10.36
N ILE A 99 28.19 -3.29 -10.56
CA ILE A 99 27.48 -2.62 -11.66
C ILE A 99 28.26 -1.44 -12.22
N LYS A 100 27.84 -0.98 -13.41
CA LYS A 100 28.32 0.24 -14.04
C LYS A 100 27.13 1.17 -14.29
N ALA A 101 27.23 2.42 -13.82
CA ALA A 101 26.33 3.51 -14.17
C ALA A 101 27.04 4.42 -15.16
N ASN A 102 26.45 4.59 -16.33
CA ASN A 102 27.04 5.35 -17.43
C ASN A 102 26.21 6.60 -17.68
N VAL A 103 26.86 7.70 -18.02
CA VAL A 103 26.21 8.95 -18.40
C VAL A 103 26.86 9.52 -19.67
N LEU A 104 26.02 9.89 -20.66
CA LEU A 104 26.46 10.54 -21.87
C LEU A 104 26.62 12.04 -21.62
N THR A 105 27.82 12.56 -21.84
CA THR A 105 28.15 13.98 -21.53
C THR A 105 27.43 14.98 -22.43
N THR A 106 26.97 14.54 -23.59
CA THR A 106 26.23 15.37 -24.55
C THR A 106 24.77 15.59 -24.08
N THR A 107 24.04 14.54 -23.81
CA THR A 107 22.58 14.58 -23.56
C THR A 107 22.19 14.39 -22.10
N GLY A 108 23.06 13.81 -21.26
CA GLY A 108 22.74 13.41 -19.89
C GLY A 108 21.99 12.08 -19.81
N GLU A 109 21.90 11.31 -20.91
CA GLU A 109 21.33 9.96 -20.89
C GLU A 109 22.10 9.06 -19.92
N VAL A 110 21.37 8.36 -19.04
CA VAL A 110 21.93 7.42 -18.07
C VAL A 110 21.49 6.00 -18.40
N TRP A 111 22.41 5.04 -18.29
CA TRP A 111 22.08 3.62 -18.37
C TRP A 111 22.97 2.81 -17.42
N PHE A 112 22.42 1.67 -17.01
CA PHE A 112 23.07 0.74 -16.09
C PHE A 112 23.36 -0.57 -16.79
N THR A 113 24.55 -1.13 -16.49
CA THR A 113 24.95 -2.45 -16.98
C THR A 113 25.51 -3.27 -15.81
N ASP A 114 25.49 -4.59 -15.97
CA ASP A 114 26.36 -5.44 -15.17
C ASP A 114 27.85 -5.17 -15.49
N ILE A 115 28.74 -5.84 -14.78
CA ILE A 115 30.20 -5.67 -15.00
C ILE A 115 30.64 -6.20 -16.35
N ASP A 116 29.89 -7.12 -16.99
CA ASP A 116 30.19 -7.68 -18.31
C ASP A 116 29.69 -6.77 -19.44
N GLY A 117 28.84 -5.77 -19.12
CA GLY A 117 28.32 -4.77 -20.06
C GLY A 117 26.93 -5.06 -20.60
N ASN A 118 26.22 -6.07 -20.07
CA ASN A 118 24.81 -6.30 -20.39
C ASN A 118 23.94 -5.20 -19.77
N VAL A 119 23.07 -4.59 -20.58
CA VAL A 119 22.20 -3.50 -20.14
C VAL A 119 21.11 -4.05 -19.20
N ILE A 120 20.99 -3.44 -18.03
CA ILE A 120 19.93 -3.74 -17.02
C ILE A 120 18.79 -2.75 -17.19
N LEU A 121 19.09 -1.44 -17.20
CA LEU A 121 18.13 -0.35 -17.37
C LEU A 121 18.75 0.74 -18.24
N ARG A 122 17.95 1.35 -19.11
CA ARG A 122 18.38 2.46 -19.94
C ARG A 122 17.30 3.53 -20.01
N GLU A 123 17.71 4.79 -19.91
CA GLU A 123 16.85 5.92 -20.22
C GLU A 123 16.55 5.97 -21.73
N GLN A 124 15.50 6.70 -22.11
CA GLN A 124 15.20 6.95 -23.50
C GLN A 124 16.42 7.49 -24.24
N GLU A 125 16.69 6.99 -25.44
CA GLU A 125 17.78 7.45 -26.30
C GLU A 125 17.73 8.97 -26.48
N GLY A 126 18.90 9.60 -26.31
CA GLY A 126 19.05 11.06 -26.35
C GLY A 126 18.74 11.77 -25.04
N GLY A 127 18.44 11.03 -23.96
CA GLY A 127 18.15 11.53 -22.60
C GLY A 127 16.65 11.55 -22.29
N GLY A 128 16.28 10.86 -21.23
CA GLY A 128 14.87 10.70 -20.80
C GLY A 128 14.37 11.77 -19.83
N LYS A 129 15.18 12.82 -19.56
CA LYS A 129 14.91 13.83 -18.54
C LYS A 129 14.41 15.13 -19.15
N SER A 130 13.31 15.66 -18.60
CA SER A 130 12.83 16.99 -18.92
C SER A 130 12.30 17.71 -17.69
N PHE A 131 12.43 19.04 -17.66
CA PHE A 131 12.03 19.91 -16.57
C PHE A 131 11.18 21.05 -17.10
N ALA A 132 10.13 21.41 -16.38
CA ALA A 132 9.33 22.61 -16.60
C ALA A 132 9.30 23.43 -15.29
N PRO A 133 9.48 24.75 -15.36
CA PRO A 133 9.45 25.58 -14.16
C PRO A 133 8.03 25.64 -13.59
N ILE A 134 7.94 25.59 -12.26
CA ILE A 134 6.70 25.76 -11.50
C ILE A 134 6.93 26.76 -10.37
N GLU A 135 5.92 27.57 -10.04
CA GLU A 135 5.93 28.52 -8.93
C GLU A 135 4.63 28.39 -8.14
N VAL A 136 4.74 28.05 -6.86
CA VAL A 136 3.61 27.88 -5.93
C VAL A 136 3.93 28.60 -4.63
N GLU A 137 3.01 29.43 -4.13
CA GLU A 137 3.18 30.17 -2.86
C GLU A 137 4.53 30.93 -2.79
N ASP A 138 4.91 31.64 -3.86
CA ASP A 138 6.19 32.37 -3.99
C ASP A 138 7.44 31.43 -3.96
N THR A 139 7.27 30.12 -3.97
CA THR A 139 8.35 29.14 -4.04
C THR A 139 8.53 28.64 -5.47
N ARG A 140 9.77 28.70 -5.97
CA ARG A 140 10.14 28.18 -7.29
C ARG A 140 10.69 26.79 -7.20
N GLY A 141 10.28 25.95 -8.13
CA GLY A 141 10.72 24.58 -8.30
C GLY A 141 10.60 24.11 -9.74
N TRP A 142 10.68 22.82 -9.92
CA TRP A 142 10.62 22.15 -11.21
C TRP A 142 9.61 21.00 -11.16
N SER A 143 8.73 20.93 -12.12
CA SER A 143 8.10 19.70 -12.50
C SER A 143 9.10 18.92 -13.36
N PHE A 144 9.18 17.62 -13.19
CA PHE A 144 10.06 16.79 -14.03
C PHE A 144 9.35 15.59 -14.65
N ARG A 145 9.89 15.12 -15.76
CA ARG A 145 9.57 13.84 -16.39
C ARG A 145 10.85 13.05 -16.61
N GLN A 146 10.83 11.75 -16.26
CA GLN A 146 11.88 10.79 -16.51
C GLN A 146 11.32 9.63 -17.35
N VAL A 147 11.94 9.29 -18.47
CA VAL A 147 11.51 8.22 -19.39
C VAL A 147 12.58 7.16 -19.50
N PHE A 148 12.17 5.90 -19.42
CA PHE A 148 13.04 4.73 -19.58
C PHE A 148 12.54 3.87 -20.73
N GLU A 149 13.48 3.22 -21.43
CA GLU A 149 13.19 2.12 -22.34
C GLU A 149 12.74 0.88 -21.55
N SER A 150 11.80 0.13 -22.09
CA SER A 150 11.22 -1.03 -21.41
C SER A 150 10.84 -2.10 -22.43
N PRO A 151 11.56 -3.25 -22.50
CA PRO A 151 11.28 -4.31 -23.45
C PRO A 151 9.88 -4.93 -23.23
N ASP A 152 9.33 -5.58 -24.28
CA ASP A 152 7.96 -6.13 -24.29
C ASP A 152 7.71 -7.16 -23.19
N ASP A 153 8.73 -7.89 -22.78
CA ASP A 153 8.66 -8.95 -21.77
C ASP A 153 8.98 -8.46 -20.35
N GLU A 154 9.02 -7.14 -20.16
CA GLU A 154 9.18 -6.54 -18.85
C GLU A 154 7.85 -6.40 -18.14
N ALA A 155 7.88 -6.57 -16.82
CA ALA A 155 6.74 -6.42 -15.92
C ALA A 155 7.14 -5.61 -14.68
N PHE A 156 6.22 -4.77 -14.19
CA PHE A 156 6.45 -3.87 -13.06
C PHE A 156 5.46 -4.11 -11.94
N TYR A 157 5.96 -4.09 -10.70
CA TYR A 157 5.18 -4.30 -9.48
C TYR A 157 5.60 -3.29 -8.42
N GLY A 158 4.68 -3.01 -7.47
CA GLY A 158 4.94 -2.04 -6.42
C GLY A 158 3.98 -0.87 -6.44
N LEU A 159 4.46 0.37 -6.33
CA LEU A 159 3.71 1.63 -6.27
C LEU A 159 2.78 1.79 -5.06
N GLY A 160 2.83 0.87 -4.06
CA GLY A 160 1.93 0.87 -2.92
C GLY A 160 0.68 0.04 -3.13
N GLN A 161 -0.46 0.46 -2.55
CA GLN A 161 -1.76 -0.20 -2.75
C GLN A 161 -2.73 0.72 -3.50
N HIS A 162 -3.40 0.17 -4.50
CA HIS A 162 -4.42 0.84 -5.31
C HIS A 162 -5.63 -0.08 -5.52
N GLN A 163 -6.84 0.47 -5.48
CA GLN A 163 -8.10 -0.29 -5.52
C GLN A 163 -8.61 -0.56 -6.94
N ALA A 164 -7.71 -0.72 -7.91
CA ALA A 164 -8.03 -0.84 -9.33
C ALA A 164 -8.02 -2.28 -9.87
N ASP A 165 -7.76 -3.29 -9.03
CA ASP A 165 -7.56 -4.69 -9.44
C ASP A 165 -6.46 -4.84 -10.51
N GLU A 166 -5.42 -4.00 -10.41
CA GLU A 166 -4.24 -4.03 -11.26
C GLU A 166 -3.07 -4.64 -10.49
N PHE A 167 -2.33 -5.54 -11.13
CA PHE A 167 -1.18 -6.20 -10.52
C PHE A 167 0.13 -5.86 -11.24
N ASN A 168 0.20 -6.10 -12.54
CA ASN A 168 1.33 -5.73 -13.39
C ASN A 168 1.10 -4.35 -14.01
N TYR A 169 1.98 -3.41 -13.72
CA TYR A 169 1.88 -2.03 -14.20
C TYR A 169 2.50 -1.78 -15.58
N LYS A 170 2.95 -2.82 -16.30
CA LYS A 170 3.44 -2.64 -17.68
C LYS A 170 2.33 -2.09 -18.58
N GLY A 171 2.57 -0.92 -19.18
CA GLY A 171 1.59 -0.23 -20.02
C GLY A 171 0.36 0.32 -19.26
N ARG A 172 0.46 0.42 -17.94
CA ARG A 172 -0.58 1.00 -17.07
C ARG A 172 -0.15 2.37 -16.56
N ASN A 173 -1.14 3.17 -16.20
CA ASN A 173 -0.95 4.51 -15.66
C ASN A 173 -1.46 4.56 -14.22
N GLU A 174 -0.68 5.15 -13.30
CA GLU A 174 -1.10 5.33 -11.92
C GLU A 174 -0.74 6.73 -11.41
N GLU A 175 -1.70 7.40 -10.78
CA GLU A 175 -1.45 8.62 -10.03
C GLU A 175 -1.09 8.27 -8.59
N LEU A 176 0.04 8.80 -8.14
CA LEU A 176 0.60 8.53 -6.83
C LEU A 176 0.29 9.70 -5.89
N PHE A 177 -0.77 9.56 -5.13
CA PHE A 177 -1.16 10.45 -4.04
C PHE A 177 -1.84 9.65 -2.92
N GLN A 178 -1.82 10.19 -1.72
CA GLN A 178 -2.46 9.54 -0.58
C GLN A 178 -3.97 9.81 -0.56
N TYR A 179 -4.75 8.76 -0.35
CA TYR A 179 -6.21 8.82 -0.29
C TYR A 179 -6.73 7.72 0.64
N ASN A 180 -7.94 7.84 1.15
CA ASN A 180 -8.56 6.89 2.08
C ASN A 180 -8.39 5.41 1.66
N THR A 181 -8.44 5.09 0.37
CA THR A 181 -8.27 3.71 -0.14
C THR A 181 -7.01 3.52 -0.99
N LYS A 182 -6.10 4.49 -0.96
CA LYS A 182 -4.82 4.46 -1.68
C LYS A 182 -3.66 4.72 -0.73
N VAL A 183 -2.60 3.95 -0.85
CA VAL A 183 -1.29 4.27 -0.27
C VAL A 183 -0.27 4.26 -1.40
N SER A 184 0.27 5.42 -1.71
CA SER A 184 1.20 5.59 -2.82
C SER A 184 2.64 5.56 -2.33
N VAL A 185 3.43 4.65 -2.91
CA VAL A 185 4.86 4.48 -2.63
C VAL A 185 5.60 4.59 -3.97
N PRO A 186 6.48 5.58 -4.17
CA PRO A 186 7.15 5.80 -5.46
C PRO A 186 8.32 4.81 -5.69
N PHE A 187 8.04 3.52 -5.54
CA PHE A 187 8.99 2.42 -5.70
C PHE A 187 8.39 1.29 -6.54
N ILE A 188 9.13 0.88 -7.57
CA ILE A 188 8.80 -0.28 -8.41
C ILE A 188 9.93 -1.31 -8.40
N VAL A 189 9.53 -2.56 -8.64
CA VAL A 189 10.45 -3.67 -8.92
C VAL A 189 10.11 -4.23 -10.30
N SER A 190 11.14 -4.39 -11.14
CA SER A 190 11.07 -5.02 -12.46
C SER A 190 11.44 -6.49 -12.38
N ASN A 191 10.76 -7.33 -13.20
CA ASN A 191 11.17 -8.72 -13.41
C ASN A 191 12.53 -8.86 -14.11
N LYS A 192 13.19 -7.74 -14.44
CA LYS A 192 14.54 -7.69 -15.03
C LYS A 192 15.66 -7.56 -13.98
N GLY A 193 15.34 -7.69 -12.69
CA GLY A 193 16.33 -7.68 -11.61
C GLY A 193 16.78 -6.26 -11.21
N TYR A 194 15.88 -5.31 -11.21
CA TYR A 194 16.11 -3.98 -10.65
C TYR A 194 14.89 -3.35 -10.02
N GLY A 195 15.12 -2.33 -9.20
CA GLY A 195 14.10 -1.42 -8.68
C GLY A 195 14.46 0.04 -8.94
N ILE A 196 13.43 0.89 -8.97
CA ILE A 196 13.55 2.35 -9.04
C ILE A 196 12.78 2.94 -7.86
N LEU A 197 13.47 3.71 -7.02
CA LEU A 197 12.86 4.52 -5.96
C LEU A 197 13.01 5.99 -6.33
N MET A 198 11.87 6.70 -6.48
CA MET A 198 11.87 8.17 -6.67
C MET A 198 11.87 8.88 -5.32
N ASP A 199 12.78 9.82 -5.13
CA ASP A 199 12.86 10.65 -3.94
C ASP A 199 12.18 12.00 -4.20
N SER A 200 10.86 11.98 -4.25
CA SER A 200 10.01 13.15 -4.43
C SER A 200 8.70 12.95 -3.69
N TYR A 201 8.22 13.99 -3.00
CA TYR A 201 7.06 13.94 -2.08
C TYR A 201 5.81 14.60 -2.66
N SER A 202 5.90 15.17 -3.86
CA SER A 202 4.78 15.83 -4.53
C SER A 202 3.82 14.80 -5.17
N LEU A 203 2.74 15.28 -5.77
CA LEU A 203 1.92 14.46 -6.65
C LEU A 203 2.79 13.88 -7.76
N MET A 204 2.73 12.57 -7.96
CA MET A 204 3.50 11.85 -8.99
C MET A 204 2.59 11.05 -9.91
N ARG A 205 3.10 10.71 -11.09
CA ARG A 205 2.46 9.78 -12.03
C ARG A 205 3.48 8.78 -12.55
N PHE A 206 3.06 7.53 -12.61
CA PHE A 206 3.80 6.43 -13.25
C PHE A 206 3.10 6.02 -14.53
N GLY A 207 3.86 5.65 -15.55
CA GLY A 207 3.34 5.21 -16.86
C GLY A 207 3.28 6.36 -17.85
N ASN A 208 2.09 6.86 -18.17
CA ASN A 208 1.93 8.10 -18.95
C ASN A 208 1.74 9.28 -17.96
N PRO A 209 2.51 10.38 -18.07
CA PRO A 209 2.36 11.52 -17.18
C PRO A 209 1.16 12.41 -17.50
N ASP A 210 0.58 12.28 -18.67
CA ASP A 210 -0.62 13.04 -19.06
C ASP A 210 -1.83 12.52 -18.28
N ASP A 211 -2.77 13.41 -17.98
CA ASP A 211 -4.02 13.02 -17.32
C ASP A 211 -5.00 12.40 -18.34
N TYR A 212 -6.01 11.68 -17.85
CA TYR A 212 -7.12 11.26 -18.68
C TYR A 212 -7.90 12.47 -19.21
N SER A 213 -8.13 12.50 -20.50
CA SER A 213 -8.86 13.58 -21.18
C SER A 213 -10.36 13.37 -21.09
N GLN A 214 -11.13 14.44 -21.17
CA GLN A 214 -12.58 14.35 -21.34
C GLN A 214 -12.93 13.65 -22.66
N LEU A 215 -14.03 12.92 -22.69
CA LEU A 215 -14.40 12.12 -23.87
C LEU A 215 -14.44 12.93 -25.21
N PRO A 216 -14.94 14.17 -25.25
CA PRO A 216 -14.96 14.95 -26.49
C PRO A 216 -13.57 15.37 -27.01
N ASP A 217 -12.54 15.32 -26.16
CA ASP A 217 -11.16 15.62 -26.56
C ASP A 217 -10.49 14.42 -27.25
N VAL A 218 -11.06 13.20 -27.07
CA VAL A 218 -10.52 11.95 -27.60
C VAL A 218 -11.40 11.41 -28.74
N PHE A 219 -12.74 11.57 -28.64
CA PHE A 219 -13.74 10.97 -29.54
C PHE A 219 -14.71 12.00 -30.08
N LYS A 220 -15.29 11.71 -31.23
CA LYS A 220 -16.56 12.34 -31.60
C LYS A 220 -17.69 11.69 -30.82
N LEU A 221 -18.54 12.52 -30.21
CA LEU A 221 -19.69 12.08 -29.44
C LEU A 221 -20.96 12.22 -30.25
N TYR A 222 -21.92 11.32 -30.05
CA TYR A 222 -23.25 11.39 -30.63
C TYR A 222 -24.27 11.06 -29.55
N ASP A 223 -25.44 11.72 -29.61
CA ASP A 223 -26.55 11.39 -28.72
C ASP A 223 -27.23 10.07 -29.14
N LYS A 224 -28.23 9.63 -28.40
CA LYS A 224 -28.96 8.37 -28.68
C LYS A 224 -29.62 8.33 -30.04
N ASP A 225 -29.96 9.49 -30.64
CA ASP A 225 -30.57 9.64 -31.93
C ASP A 225 -29.54 9.82 -33.07
N GLY A 226 -28.23 9.80 -32.72
CA GLY A 226 -27.11 9.88 -33.64
C GLY A 226 -26.69 11.29 -34.03
N VAL A 227 -27.15 12.33 -33.32
CA VAL A 227 -26.78 13.75 -33.55
C VAL A 227 -25.46 14.03 -32.85
N GLU A 228 -24.49 14.59 -33.59
CA GLU A 228 -23.12 14.83 -33.10
C GLU A 228 -23.07 15.90 -32.00
N GLY A 229 -22.10 15.74 -31.11
CA GLY A 229 -21.59 16.75 -30.13
C GLY A 229 -21.95 16.47 -28.66
N SER A 230 -22.70 15.40 -28.34
CA SER A 230 -23.06 15.11 -26.95
C SER A 230 -23.66 13.72 -26.78
N PHE A 231 -23.73 13.23 -25.54
CA PHE A 231 -24.63 12.14 -25.13
C PHE A 231 -26.03 12.69 -24.81
N THR A 232 -27.02 11.79 -24.70
CA THR A 232 -28.31 12.06 -24.07
C THR A 232 -28.25 11.72 -22.60
N GLY A 233 -28.42 12.70 -21.71
CA GLY A 233 -28.62 12.50 -20.27
C GLY A 233 -30.13 12.44 -19.96
N THR A 234 -30.57 11.35 -19.30
CA THR A 234 -31.95 11.18 -18.83
C THR A 234 -31.91 11.14 -17.29
N TYR A 235 -32.54 12.12 -16.69
CA TYR A 235 -32.56 12.34 -15.24
C TYR A 235 -33.94 12.02 -14.70
N THR A 236 -34.06 10.94 -13.95
CA THR A 236 -35.32 10.39 -13.44
C THR A 236 -35.34 10.54 -11.91
N PRO A 237 -36.03 11.56 -11.36
CA PRO A 237 -36.22 11.69 -9.91
C PRO A 237 -37.20 10.63 -9.40
N GLU A 238 -37.16 10.34 -8.09
CA GLU A 238 -38.18 9.48 -7.44
C GLU A 238 -39.59 10.01 -7.67
N ASN A 239 -39.76 11.33 -7.54
CA ASN A 239 -41.04 12.04 -7.72
C ASN A 239 -40.76 13.26 -8.61
N GLY A 240 -41.54 13.44 -9.66
CA GLY A 240 -41.44 14.57 -10.56
C GLY A 240 -41.34 14.17 -12.04
N GLU A 241 -41.05 15.16 -12.88
CA GLU A 241 -40.88 14.95 -14.30
C GLU A 241 -39.49 14.46 -14.64
N VAL A 242 -39.40 13.55 -15.61
CA VAL A 242 -38.13 13.11 -16.21
C VAL A 242 -37.53 14.26 -17.01
N LEU A 243 -36.29 14.62 -16.69
CA LEU A 243 -35.55 15.65 -17.43
C LEU A 243 -34.64 14.99 -18.47
N VAL A 244 -34.62 15.51 -19.66
CA VAL A 244 -33.69 15.03 -20.71
C VAL A 244 -32.91 16.21 -21.25
N ARG A 245 -31.60 16.07 -21.30
CA ARG A 245 -30.73 17.11 -21.87
C ARG A 245 -29.53 16.51 -22.59
N ARG A 246 -28.87 17.32 -23.40
CA ARG A 246 -27.63 16.97 -24.07
C ARG A 246 -26.45 17.18 -23.17
N GLU A 247 -25.60 16.14 -23.02
CA GLU A 247 -24.40 16.15 -22.18
C GLU A 247 -23.16 16.11 -23.07
N PRO A 248 -22.45 17.22 -23.23
CA PRO A 248 -21.24 17.27 -24.06
C PRO A 248 -20.09 16.48 -23.44
N GLN A 249 -20.17 16.19 -22.15
CA GLN A 249 -19.21 15.38 -21.39
C GLN A 249 -19.90 14.78 -20.17
N ILE A 250 -19.35 13.71 -19.60
CA ILE A 250 -19.81 13.11 -18.34
C ILE A 250 -18.80 13.48 -17.26
N TYR A 251 -19.07 14.57 -16.56
CA TYR A 251 -18.15 15.19 -15.64
C TYR A 251 -18.86 15.67 -14.37
N PHE A 252 -19.11 14.70 -13.46
CA PHE A 252 -19.70 14.95 -12.14
C PHE A 252 -18.75 14.39 -11.06
N GLU A 253 -17.45 14.72 -11.16
CA GLU A 253 -16.40 14.13 -10.33
C GLU A 253 -16.19 14.90 -9.02
N TYR A 254 -16.02 16.22 -9.11
CA TYR A 254 -15.79 17.07 -7.95
C TYR A 254 -16.89 18.11 -7.86
N LEU A 255 -17.89 17.80 -7.05
CA LEU A 255 -19.11 18.61 -7.04
C LEU A 255 -18.95 19.91 -6.27
N VAL A 256 -17.82 20.12 -5.55
CA VAL A 256 -17.84 21.16 -4.56
C VAL A 256 -16.48 21.64 -4.12
N GLU A 257 -16.16 22.92 -4.44
CA GLU A 257 -15.08 23.69 -3.87
C GLU A 257 -15.49 25.14 -3.66
N PRO A 258 -15.19 25.71 -2.53
CA PRO A 258 -15.13 25.17 -1.14
C PRO A 258 -16.50 24.84 -0.59
N GLU A 259 -17.53 25.10 -1.35
CA GLU A 259 -18.95 24.97 -0.96
C GLU A 259 -19.54 23.65 -1.42
N MET A 260 -19.52 22.61 -0.59
CA MET A 260 -20.20 21.32 -0.85
C MET A 260 -21.68 21.43 -1.19
N SER A 261 -22.27 22.58 -1.17
CA SER A 261 -23.66 22.84 -1.48
C SER A 261 -23.96 23.07 -2.96
N LYS A 262 -22.93 23.29 -3.82
CA LYS A 262 -23.11 23.46 -5.26
C LYS A 262 -22.80 22.16 -6.00
N VAL A 263 -23.83 21.41 -6.33
CA VAL A 263 -23.75 20.34 -7.29
C VAL A 263 -23.61 20.99 -8.68
N VAL A 264 -22.37 21.04 -9.18
CA VAL A 264 -22.03 21.64 -10.46
C VAL A 264 -22.53 20.72 -11.59
N ASN A 265 -23.07 21.31 -12.66
CA ASN A 265 -23.46 20.67 -13.92
C ASN A 265 -24.68 19.75 -13.91
N LEU A 266 -25.33 19.47 -12.80
CA LEU A 266 -26.64 18.81 -12.81
C LEU A 266 -27.75 19.76 -13.26
N PRO A 267 -28.90 19.24 -13.76
CA PRO A 267 -30.06 20.07 -14.03
C PRO A 267 -30.54 20.81 -12.78
N ASP A 268 -30.95 22.07 -12.93
CA ASP A 268 -31.40 22.91 -11.82
C ASP A 268 -32.52 22.20 -11.02
N GLY A 269 -32.30 22.07 -9.71
CA GLY A 269 -33.27 21.47 -8.80
C GLY A 269 -33.42 19.94 -8.91
N PHE A 270 -32.55 19.25 -9.66
CA PHE A 270 -32.60 17.77 -9.73
C PHE A 270 -32.09 17.17 -8.42
N PRO A 271 -32.95 16.36 -7.71
CA PRO A 271 -32.54 15.71 -6.48
C PRO A 271 -31.69 14.48 -6.80
N LEU A 272 -30.52 14.34 -6.18
CA LEU A 272 -29.71 13.11 -6.30
C LEU A 272 -30.30 11.97 -5.51
N PHE A 273 -30.89 12.26 -4.34
CA PHE A 273 -31.47 11.25 -3.44
C PHE A 273 -32.65 10.52 -4.11
N ASN A 274 -32.62 9.18 -4.08
CA ASN A 274 -33.61 8.30 -4.68
C ASN A 274 -33.87 8.58 -6.18
N SER A 275 -32.87 8.96 -6.90
CA SER A 275 -32.98 9.24 -8.35
C SER A 275 -32.19 8.22 -9.18
N LYS A 276 -32.40 8.25 -10.49
CA LYS A 276 -31.61 7.51 -11.47
C LYS A 276 -31.19 8.43 -12.61
N VAL A 277 -29.95 8.29 -13.05
CA VAL A 277 -29.43 8.99 -14.24
C VAL A 277 -28.93 7.96 -15.25
N THR A 278 -29.27 8.17 -16.52
CA THR A 278 -28.76 7.34 -17.63
C THR A 278 -28.12 8.24 -18.67
N TYR A 279 -26.89 7.96 -19.05
CA TYR A 279 -26.22 8.58 -20.20
C TYR A 279 -26.19 7.59 -21.36
N GLU A 280 -26.68 7.99 -22.51
CA GLU A 280 -26.76 7.13 -23.70
C GLU A 280 -26.29 7.89 -24.94
N GLY A 281 -25.57 7.18 -25.82
CA GLY A 281 -25.11 7.71 -27.09
C GLY A 281 -24.04 6.85 -27.74
N TYR A 282 -23.24 7.48 -28.60
CA TYR A 282 -22.16 6.78 -29.27
C TYR A 282 -20.86 7.58 -29.21
N ILE A 283 -19.75 6.87 -29.23
CA ILE A 283 -18.41 7.41 -29.45
C ILE A 283 -17.89 6.93 -30.81
N GLU A 284 -17.17 7.79 -31.53
CA GLU A 284 -16.48 7.44 -32.78
C GLU A 284 -14.97 7.69 -32.56
N ALA A 285 -14.17 6.61 -32.60
CA ALA A 285 -12.74 6.67 -32.41
C ALA A 285 -12.02 7.23 -33.67
N PRO A 286 -11.02 8.12 -33.51
CA PRO A 286 -10.23 8.65 -34.61
C PRO A 286 -9.29 7.62 -35.22
N GLU A 287 -8.86 6.62 -34.48
CA GLU A 287 -7.96 5.53 -34.89
C GLU A 287 -8.42 4.18 -34.29
N THR A 288 -8.04 3.07 -34.93
CA THR A 288 -8.30 1.71 -34.40
C THR A 288 -7.28 1.37 -33.34
N GLY A 289 -7.71 0.91 -32.16
CA GLY A 289 -6.83 0.48 -31.10
C GLY A 289 -7.51 0.28 -29.76
N ASP A 290 -6.70 -0.02 -28.74
CA ASP A 290 -7.12 -0.28 -27.37
C ASP A 290 -7.07 1.02 -26.55
N TYR A 291 -8.24 1.60 -26.31
CA TYR A 291 -8.37 2.83 -25.53
C TYR A 291 -8.54 2.51 -24.05
N GLN A 292 -7.80 3.22 -23.20
CA GLN A 292 -7.92 3.13 -21.75
C GLN A 292 -8.93 4.17 -21.26
N PHE A 293 -9.85 3.74 -20.41
CA PHE A 293 -10.86 4.58 -19.78
C PHE A 293 -10.70 4.56 -18.26
N ILE A 294 -11.12 5.65 -17.63
CA ILE A 294 -11.29 5.74 -16.18
C ILE A 294 -12.71 6.17 -15.85
N LEU A 295 -13.41 5.35 -15.06
CA LEU A 295 -14.70 5.66 -14.46
C LEU A 295 -14.46 6.16 -13.04
N TYR A 296 -14.90 7.37 -12.70
CA TYR A 296 -14.97 7.88 -11.34
C TYR A 296 -16.42 7.79 -10.86
N TYR A 297 -16.65 7.20 -9.68
CA TYR A 297 -18.01 6.89 -9.25
C TYR A 297 -18.21 6.93 -7.73
N ALA A 298 -19.42 7.33 -7.35
CA ALA A 298 -20.10 7.06 -6.08
C ALA A 298 -21.57 6.77 -6.38
N GLY A 299 -22.24 6.02 -5.50
CA GLY A 299 -23.50 5.36 -5.81
C GLY A 299 -23.28 4.12 -6.68
N TYR A 300 -24.36 3.55 -7.20
CA TYR A 300 -24.32 2.38 -8.08
C TYR A 300 -24.08 2.80 -9.52
N THR A 301 -23.08 2.26 -10.17
CA THR A 301 -22.72 2.65 -11.54
C THR A 301 -22.35 1.42 -12.37
N GLU A 302 -23.03 1.26 -13.53
CA GLU A 302 -22.72 0.25 -14.55
C GLU A 302 -22.37 0.94 -15.87
N VAL A 303 -21.34 0.44 -16.59
CA VAL A 303 -20.97 0.93 -17.92
C VAL A 303 -21.12 -0.18 -18.95
N ARG A 304 -21.83 0.12 -20.05
CA ARG A 304 -21.96 -0.74 -21.24
C ARG A 304 -21.32 -0.06 -22.43
N MET A 305 -20.50 -0.80 -23.17
CA MET A 305 -19.95 -0.38 -24.46
C MET A 305 -20.06 -1.52 -25.46
N ALA A 306 -20.37 -1.20 -26.75
CA ALA A 306 -20.57 -2.20 -27.79
C ALA A 306 -21.60 -3.28 -27.36
N ASP A 307 -22.70 -2.86 -26.75
CA ASP A 307 -23.80 -3.71 -26.22
C ASP A 307 -23.38 -4.79 -25.19
N LYS A 308 -22.17 -4.64 -24.59
CA LYS A 308 -21.70 -5.52 -23.56
C LYS A 308 -21.55 -4.75 -22.24
N VAL A 309 -21.78 -5.44 -21.13
CA VAL A 309 -21.39 -4.92 -19.82
C VAL A 309 -19.86 -4.89 -19.76
N THR A 310 -19.30 -3.70 -19.82
CA THR A 310 -17.84 -3.47 -19.79
C THR A 310 -17.37 -3.27 -18.35
N VAL A 311 -18.12 -2.49 -17.56
CA VAL A 311 -17.93 -2.37 -16.12
C VAL A 311 -19.21 -2.87 -15.45
N PRO A 312 -19.17 -4.04 -14.79
CA PRO A 312 -20.31 -4.50 -13.98
C PRO A 312 -20.65 -3.49 -12.89
N GLU A 313 -21.90 -3.50 -12.42
CA GLU A 313 -22.36 -2.58 -11.39
C GLU A 313 -21.40 -2.57 -10.21
N ARG A 314 -20.92 -1.35 -9.87
CA ARG A 314 -20.06 -1.05 -8.74
C ARG A 314 -20.80 -0.10 -7.80
N TRP A 315 -20.41 -0.12 -6.53
CA TRP A 315 -20.96 0.77 -5.51
C TRP A 315 -19.89 1.37 -4.62
N ARG A 316 -20.04 2.65 -4.32
CA ARG A 316 -19.27 3.39 -3.30
C ARG A 316 -20.16 4.43 -2.63
N THR A 317 -19.84 4.74 -1.37
CA THR A 317 -20.44 5.86 -0.65
C THR A 317 -19.97 7.19 -1.23
N ALA A 318 -20.76 8.24 -1.08
CA ALA A 318 -20.43 9.58 -1.56
C ALA A 318 -19.20 10.19 -0.86
N TRP A 319 -18.98 9.84 0.38
CA TRP A 319 -17.81 10.35 1.14
C TRP A 319 -16.51 9.62 0.83
N ASN A 320 -16.57 8.47 0.14
CA ASN A 320 -15.41 7.69 -0.30
C ASN A 320 -15.59 7.18 -1.74
N PRO A 321 -15.70 8.08 -2.74
CA PRO A 321 -15.77 7.70 -4.14
C PRO A 321 -14.51 6.97 -4.58
N ASN A 322 -14.59 6.20 -5.66
CA ASN A 322 -13.46 5.48 -6.22
C ASN A 322 -13.39 5.65 -7.73
N SER A 323 -12.25 5.27 -8.30
CA SER A 323 -12.06 5.17 -9.74
C SER A 323 -11.82 3.72 -10.17
N TYR A 324 -12.26 3.38 -11.38
CA TYR A 324 -12.01 2.08 -11.99
C TYR A 324 -11.52 2.24 -13.42
N LYS A 325 -10.38 1.62 -13.74
CA LYS A 325 -9.77 1.67 -15.07
C LYS A 325 -10.14 0.44 -15.88
N PHE A 326 -10.40 0.62 -17.15
CA PHE A 326 -10.73 -0.47 -18.07
C PHE A 326 -10.30 -0.12 -19.50
N THR A 327 -10.16 -1.14 -20.37
CA THR A 327 -9.71 -0.98 -21.74
C THR A 327 -10.77 -1.51 -22.71
N VAL A 328 -11.01 -0.78 -23.80
CA VAL A 328 -11.94 -1.18 -24.86
C VAL A 328 -11.25 -1.03 -26.22
N HIS A 329 -11.32 -2.09 -27.04
CA HIS A 329 -10.90 -2.03 -28.44
C HIS A 329 -11.94 -1.31 -29.27
N LEU A 330 -11.56 -0.25 -29.98
CA LEU A 330 -12.42 0.55 -30.81
C LEU A 330 -11.87 0.58 -32.25
N ASN A 331 -12.77 0.56 -33.25
CA ASN A 331 -12.41 0.67 -34.65
C ASN A 331 -12.57 2.12 -35.14
N LYS A 332 -11.65 2.58 -35.97
CA LYS A 332 -11.65 3.91 -36.55
C LYS A 332 -12.97 4.18 -37.30
N GLY A 333 -13.64 5.28 -36.95
CA GLY A 333 -14.86 5.73 -37.62
C GLY A 333 -16.12 4.89 -37.36
N GLU A 334 -16.02 3.87 -36.51
CA GLU A 334 -17.18 3.09 -36.05
C GLU A 334 -17.86 3.80 -34.87
N LYS A 335 -19.18 3.96 -34.96
CA LYS A 335 -20.01 4.47 -33.87
C LYS A 335 -20.26 3.36 -32.85
N THR A 336 -19.50 3.36 -31.76
CA THR A 336 -19.65 2.40 -30.67
C THR A 336 -20.67 2.90 -29.66
N PRO A 337 -21.76 2.14 -29.37
CA PRO A 337 -22.76 2.54 -28.39
C PRO A 337 -22.15 2.54 -26.97
N VAL A 338 -22.52 3.58 -26.23
CA VAL A 338 -22.14 3.76 -24.82
C VAL A 338 -23.39 4.02 -24.01
N ARG A 339 -23.52 3.29 -22.90
CA ARG A 339 -24.56 3.53 -21.88
C ARG A 339 -23.95 3.47 -20.50
N ILE A 340 -24.27 4.45 -19.68
CA ILE A 340 -23.95 4.48 -18.25
C ILE A 340 -25.26 4.59 -17.49
N ASP A 341 -25.51 3.63 -16.60
CA ASP A 341 -26.60 3.68 -15.63
C ASP A 341 -25.98 4.06 -14.27
N TRP A 342 -26.42 5.18 -13.70
CA TRP A 342 -25.95 5.70 -12.43
C TRP A 342 -27.15 5.92 -11.47
N ILE A 343 -27.07 5.30 -10.30
CA ILE A 343 -28.03 5.49 -9.20
C ILE A 343 -27.26 6.18 -8.06
N PRO A 344 -27.44 7.50 -7.88
CA PRO A 344 -26.84 8.23 -6.80
C PRO A 344 -27.21 7.66 -5.42
N ASP A 345 -26.23 7.59 -4.52
CA ASP A 345 -26.43 7.12 -3.16
C ASP A 345 -26.24 8.28 -2.17
N GLY A 346 -27.33 8.93 -1.82
CA GLY A 346 -27.36 10.09 -0.92
C GLY A 346 -27.61 11.43 -1.62
N TYR A 347 -27.47 12.52 -0.87
CA TYR A 347 -27.70 13.90 -1.34
C TYR A 347 -26.55 14.42 -2.21
N VAL A 348 -25.39 13.81 -2.13
CA VAL A 348 -24.20 14.05 -2.97
C VAL A 348 -23.77 12.71 -3.53
N SER A 349 -23.37 12.66 -4.80
CA SER A 349 -22.84 11.46 -5.44
C SER A 349 -22.04 11.86 -6.68
N TYR A 350 -21.30 10.95 -7.29
CA TYR A 350 -20.32 11.28 -8.32
C TYR A 350 -20.40 10.31 -9.49
N CYS A 351 -20.20 10.81 -10.70
CA CYS A 351 -20.06 10.01 -11.91
C CYS A 351 -19.25 10.78 -12.96
N GLY A 352 -18.17 10.19 -13.44
CA GLY A 352 -17.35 10.77 -14.52
C GLY A 352 -16.74 9.68 -15.39
N LEU A 353 -16.60 9.95 -16.67
CA LEU A 353 -15.94 9.05 -17.60
C LEU A 353 -14.96 9.82 -18.46
N ARG A 354 -13.69 9.43 -18.38
CA ARG A 354 -12.57 10.01 -19.15
C ARG A 354 -11.83 8.92 -19.91
N ALA A 355 -11.01 9.30 -20.89
CA ALA A 355 -10.20 8.37 -21.66
C ALA A 355 -8.82 8.91 -21.99
N TYR A 356 -7.87 8.02 -22.29
CA TYR A 356 -6.62 8.39 -22.93
C TYR A 356 -6.74 8.34 -24.45
N PRO A 357 -6.16 9.30 -25.19
CA PRO A 357 -5.87 9.12 -26.61
C PRO A 357 -4.95 7.90 -26.79
N LEU A 358 -4.97 7.29 -27.98
CA LEU A 358 -4.06 6.18 -28.27
C LEU A 358 -2.60 6.63 -28.15
N VAL A 359 -1.85 5.86 -27.44
CA VAL A 359 -0.40 6.06 -27.30
C VAL A 359 0.28 5.52 -28.56
N ASP A 360 1.24 6.29 -29.14
CA ASP A 360 2.09 5.85 -30.24
C ASP A 360 2.77 4.52 -29.90
N GLU A 361 2.89 3.62 -30.89
CA GLU A 361 3.58 2.32 -30.71
C GLU A 361 5.00 2.46 -30.15
N THR A 362 5.71 3.55 -30.48
CA THR A 362 7.04 3.85 -29.93
C THR A 362 7.00 4.11 -28.41
N GLN A 363 5.87 4.47 -27.85
CA GLN A 363 5.70 4.71 -26.41
C GLN A 363 5.37 3.42 -25.64
N ARG A 364 4.93 2.34 -26.30
CA ARG A 364 4.57 1.06 -25.65
C ARG A 364 5.78 0.39 -24.97
N ASN A 365 6.97 0.59 -25.53
CA ASN A 365 8.23 0.06 -25.01
C ASN A 365 8.95 1.06 -24.10
N ARG A 366 8.18 1.91 -23.41
CA ARG A 366 8.68 2.89 -22.44
C ARG A 366 7.81 2.92 -21.21
N HIS A 367 8.41 3.36 -20.10
CA HIS A 367 7.67 3.80 -18.94
C HIS A 367 8.21 5.14 -18.48
N SER A 368 7.38 5.95 -17.86
CA SER A 368 7.81 7.25 -17.38
C SER A 368 7.34 7.55 -15.97
N TRP A 369 8.09 8.42 -15.33
CA TRP A 369 7.75 9.05 -14.06
C TRP A 369 7.59 10.54 -14.28
N TRP A 370 6.60 11.11 -13.65
CA TRP A 370 6.39 12.56 -13.58
C TRP A 370 6.19 12.96 -12.13
N SER A 371 6.75 14.10 -11.75
CA SER A 371 6.54 14.73 -10.45
C SER A 371 6.15 16.18 -10.65
N GLU A 372 5.19 16.66 -9.86
CA GLU A 372 4.60 17.99 -10.04
C GLU A 372 5.56 19.10 -9.61
N MET A 373 6.21 18.95 -8.45
CA MET A 373 7.11 19.99 -7.93
C MET A 373 8.26 19.40 -7.12
N THR A 374 9.47 19.83 -7.41
CA THR A 374 10.68 19.51 -6.67
C THR A 374 11.76 20.56 -6.95
N LYS A 375 12.83 20.59 -6.13
CA LYS A 375 13.99 21.47 -6.40
C LYS A 375 14.94 20.89 -7.44
N GLN A 376 15.02 19.55 -7.51
CA GLN A 376 15.81 18.77 -8.44
C GLN A 376 15.19 17.38 -8.60
N MET A 377 15.57 16.65 -9.63
CA MET A 377 15.22 15.23 -9.76
C MET A 377 16.22 14.38 -8.97
N ASP A 378 15.73 13.50 -8.11
CA ASP A 378 16.49 12.46 -7.40
C ASP A 378 15.79 11.11 -7.48
N TRP A 379 16.56 10.07 -7.81
CA TRP A 379 16.05 8.70 -7.77
C TRP A 379 17.20 7.71 -7.58
N TYR A 380 16.85 6.49 -7.15
CA TYR A 380 17.80 5.42 -6.83
C TYR A 380 17.54 4.24 -7.72
N PHE A 381 18.60 3.82 -8.45
CA PHE A 381 18.68 2.53 -9.13
C PHE A 381 19.14 1.49 -8.14
N ILE A 382 18.41 0.38 -8.04
CA ILE A 382 18.70 -0.73 -7.12
C ILE A 382 18.81 -2.01 -7.95
N ALA A 383 20.02 -2.54 -8.13
CA ALA A 383 20.23 -3.80 -8.82
C ALA A 383 20.04 -4.99 -7.88
N GLY A 384 19.45 -6.09 -8.37
CA GLY A 384 19.28 -7.33 -7.64
C GLY A 384 19.29 -8.56 -8.54
N GLU A 385 19.45 -9.74 -7.96
CA GLU A 385 19.35 -11.02 -8.68
C GLU A 385 17.89 -11.52 -8.71
N ASP A 386 17.10 -11.08 -7.72
CA ASP A 386 15.71 -11.42 -7.51
C ASP A 386 14.98 -10.27 -6.80
N PHE A 387 13.67 -10.43 -6.59
CA PHE A 387 12.85 -9.44 -5.89
C PHE A 387 13.30 -9.21 -4.44
N ASP A 388 13.69 -10.26 -3.73
CA ASP A 388 14.12 -10.15 -2.35
C ASP A 388 15.37 -9.26 -2.21
N SER A 389 16.36 -9.42 -3.10
CA SER A 389 17.57 -8.60 -3.12
C SER A 389 17.29 -7.14 -3.49
N VAL A 390 16.35 -6.88 -4.41
CA VAL A 390 15.92 -5.51 -4.76
C VAL A 390 15.19 -4.84 -3.59
N ILE A 391 14.27 -5.55 -2.93
CA ILE A 391 13.54 -5.05 -1.75
C ILE A 391 14.51 -4.82 -0.57
N SER A 392 15.46 -5.71 -0.35
CA SER A 392 16.51 -5.54 0.67
C SER A 392 17.37 -4.31 0.37
N GLY A 393 17.72 -4.09 -0.89
CA GLY A 393 18.41 -2.85 -1.32
C GLY A 393 17.60 -1.60 -1.00
N CYS A 394 16.29 -1.60 -1.29
CA CYS A 394 15.40 -0.50 -0.92
C CYS A 394 15.40 -0.26 0.60
N ARG A 395 15.28 -1.31 1.41
CA ARG A 395 15.31 -1.18 2.88
C ARG A 395 16.68 -0.79 3.43
N THR A 396 17.75 -1.09 2.73
CA THR A 396 19.10 -0.62 3.09
C THR A 396 19.17 0.90 3.12
N ILE A 397 18.54 1.56 2.15
CA ILE A 397 18.54 3.03 2.06
C ILE A 397 17.30 3.70 2.65
N THR A 398 16.26 2.96 3.04
CA THR A 398 15.05 3.53 3.65
C THR A 398 14.79 3.05 5.07
N GLY A 399 15.60 2.15 5.58
CA GLY A 399 15.52 1.60 6.93
C GLY A 399 14.85 0.23 7.01
N LYS A 400 15.29 -0.56 7.99
CA LYS A 400 14.76 -1.90 8.25
C LYS A 400 13.38 -1.88 8.88
N ALA A 401 12.59 -2.93 8.61
CA ALA A 401 11.32 -3.16 9.29
C ALA A 401 11.56 -3.86 10.64
N PRO A 402 11.20 -3.27 11.80
CA PRO A 402 11.30 -3.92 13.10
C PRO A 402 10.45 -5.19 13.20
N VAL A 403 10.81 -6.10 14.09
CA VAL A 403 9.97 -7.25 14.43
C VAL A 403 8.75 -6.75 15.20
N MET A 404 7.55 -6.97 14.65
CA MET A 404 6.29 -6.61 15.32
C MET A 404 6.11 -7.40 16.62
N PRO A 405 5.37 -6.86 17.61
CA PRO A 405 4.99 -7.65 18.77
C PRO A 405 4.26 -8.93 18.33
N LYS A 406 4.55 -10.06 18.99
CA LYS A 406 3.96 -11.35 18.58
C LYS A 406 2.43 -11.35 18.59
N TRP A 407 1.81 -10.66 19.53
CA TRP A 407 0.36 -10.53 19.62
C TRP A 407 -0.24 -9.83 18.38
N ALA A 408 0.51 -8.96 17.71
CA ALA A 408 0.06 -8.32 16.46
C ALA A 408 -0.12 -9.34 15.32
N MET A 409 0.53 -10.50 15.37
CA MET A 409 0.36 -11.59 14.40
C MET A 409 -0.90 -12.43 14.65
N GLY A 410 -1.55 -12.30 15.81
CA GLY A 410 -2.82 -12.92 16.15
C GLY A 410 -4.03 -12.24 15.49
N TYR A 411 -5.23 -12.55 15.98
CA TYR A 411 -6.46 -11.95 15.51
C TYR A 411 -6.79 -10.66 16.29
N TRP A 412 -7.25 -9.63 15.57
CA TRP A 412 -7.74 -8.38 16.14
C TRP A 412 -9.21 -8.19 15.84
N GLN A 413 -9.96 -7.92 16.87
CA GLN A 413 -11.35 -7.53 16.75
C GLN A 413 -11.47 -6.01 16.81
N SER A 414 -12.08 -5.44 15.81
CA SER A 414 -12.43 -4.02 15.70
C SER A 414 -13.81 -3.87 15.08
N ARG A 415 -14.44 -2.76 15.34
CA ARG A 415 -15.65 -2.30 14.65
C ARG A 415 -15.78 -0.78 14.73
N GLU A 416 -16.47 -0.19 13.82
CA GLU A 416 -16.97 1.17 13.94
C GLU A 416 -18.37 1.12 14.56
N ARG A 417 -18.51 1.40 15.88
CA ARG A 417 -17.46 1.44 16.91
C ARG A 417 -18.01 0.90 18.22
N TYR A 418 -17.17 0.59 19.16
CA TYR A 418 -17.57 0.39 20.57
C TYR A 418 -17.85 1.77 21.18
N LYS A 419 -19.13 2.03 21.52
CA LYS A 419 -19.57 3.35 21.97
C LYS A 419 -19.29 3.62 23.44
N THR A 420 -19.08 2.55 24.23
CA THR A 420 -18.84 2.61 25.67
C THR A 420 -17.73 1.65 26.08
N SER A 421 -17.12 1.89 27.24
CA SER A 421 -16.17 0.96 27.85
C SER A 421 -16.79 -0.43 28.08
N THR A 422 -18.08 -0.47 28.44
CA THR A 422 -18.84 -1.71 28.66
C THR A 422 -18.93 -2.54 27.38
N GLU A 423 -19.33 -1.94 26.24
CA GLU A 423 -19.41 -2.65 24.95
C GLU A 423 -18.06 -3.27 24.55
N LEU A 424 -16.96 -2.54 24.77
CA LEU A 424 -15.62 -3.03 24.43
C LEU A 424 -15.23 -4.23 25.31
N ILE A 425 -15.46 -4.13 26.63
CA ILE A 425 -15.16 -5.21 27.59
C ILE A 425 -16.03 -6.45 27.28
N GLU A 426 -17.34 -6.29 27.10
CA GLU A 426 -18.29 -7.37 26.80
C GLU A 426 -17.93 -8.09 25.49
N ALA A 427 -17.43 -7.38 24.47
CA ALA A 427 -16.96 -8.00 23.24
C ALA A 427 -15.78 -8.95 23.50
N LEU A 428 -14.77 -8.53 24.27
CA LEU A 428 -13.64 -9.40 24.61
C LEU A 428 -14.06 -10.57 25.51
N GLU A 429 -14.94 -10.35 26.48
CA GLU A 429 -15.56 -11.42 27.28
C GLU A 429 -16.27 -12.45 26.39
N GLY A 430 -16.96 -11.97 25.36
CA GLY A 430 -17.66 -12.79 24.37
C GLY A 430 -16.70 -13.76 23.66
N PHE A 431 -15.51 -13.32 23.26
CA PHE A 431 -14.46 -14.17 22.70
C PHE A 431 -13.94 -15.19 23.71
N ARG A 432 -13.62 -14.76 24.93
CA ARG A 432 -13.10 -15.64 25.99
C ARG A 432 -14.11 -16.72 26.37
N LYS A 433 -15.38 -16.35 26.55
CA LYS A 433 -16.48 -17.27 26.87
C LYS A 433 -16.67 -18.35 25.80
N ARG A 434 -16.42 -18.03 24.52
CA ARG A 434 -16.57 -18.97 23.40
C ARG A 434 -15.30 -19.73 23.07
N ASN A 435 -14.21 -19.54 23.82
CA ASN A 435 -12.88 -20.05 23.48
C ASN A 435 -12.46 -19.66 22.06
N PHE A 436 -12.84 -18.48 21.60
CA PHE A 436 -12.47 -17.97 20.29
C PHE A 436 -11.16 -17.17 20.41
N PRO A 437 -10.11 -17.53 19.65
CA PRO A 437 -8.82 -16.85 19.79
C PRO A 437 -8.90 -15.36 19.38
N VAL A 438 -8.33 -14.49 20.21
CA VAL A 438 -8.17 -13.05 19.95
C VAL A 438 -7.06 -12.49 20.82
N ASP A 439 -6.19 -11.65 20.24
CA ASP A 439 -5.15 -10.93 20.97
C ASP A 439 -5.52 -9.49 21.26
N ASN A 440 -6.07 -8.78 20.29
CA ASN A 440 -6.26 -7.33 20.36
C ASN A 440 -7.73 -6.95 20.16
N ILE A 441 -8.18 -6.00 20.97
CA ILE A 441 -9.44 -5.29 20.74
C ILE A 441 -9.14 -3.81 20.49
N VAL A 442 -9.86 -3.20 19.55
CA VAL A 442 -9.54 -1.86 19.08
C VAL A 442 -10.60 -0.87 19.52
N LEU A 443 -10.18 0.20 20.20
CA LEU A 443 -10.98 1.37 20.50
C LEU A 443 -10.86 2.38 19.37
N ASP A 444 -11.91 2.48 18.58
CA ASP A 444 -12.03 3.36 17.43
C ASP A 444 -12.33 4.81 17.86
N TRP A 445 -12.50 5.70 16.88
CA TRP A 445 -12.75 7.12 17.04
C TRP A 445 -14.01 7.42 17.92
N SER A 446 -14.15 8.70 18.34
CA SER A 446 -15.30 9.19 19.14
C SER A 446 -15.36 8.64 20.56
N HIS A 447 -14.23 8.28 21.17
CA HIS A 447 -14.17 8.01 22.61
C HIS A 447 -14.06 9.31 23.45
N TRP A 448 -13.82 10.43 22.82
CA TRP A 448 -13.77 11.80 23.36
C TRP A 448 -15.16 12.44 23.44
N PRO A 449 -15.35 13.56 24.18
CA PRO A 449 -16.56 14.38 24.14
C PRO A 449 -16.87 14.83 22.70
N GLU A 450 -18.15 15.04 22.36
CA GLU A 450 -18.57 15.36 21.00
C GLU A 450 -17.84 16.57 20.42
N ASP A 451 -17.63 17.61 21.22
CA ASP A 451 -16.90 18.84 20.90
C ASP A 451 -15.38 18.77 21.18
N GLY A 452 -14.88 17.61 21.59
CA GLY A 452 -13.52 17.42 22.10
C GLY A 452 -12.57 16.69 21.18
N TRP A 453 -12.80 16.65 19.86
CA TRP A 453 -11.86 15.96 18.95
C TRP A 453 -10.45 16.58 19.03
N GLY A 454 -9.42 15.77 19.32
CA GLY A 454 -8.05 16.21 19.53
C GLY A 454 -7.72 16.68 20.96
N SER A 455 -8.69 16.69 21.89
CA SER A 455 -8.40 16.97 23.30
C SER A 455 -7.62 15.86 24.00
N HIS A 456 -7.62 14.65 23.43
CA HIS A 456 -7.12 13.40 24.01
C HIS A 456 -7.77 13.06 25.37
N GLU A 457 -8.95 13.58 25.64
CA GLU A 457 -9.77 13.25 26.79
C GLU A 457 -10.82 12.20 26.45
N PHE A 458 -11.32 11.50 27.48
CA PHE A 458 -12.41 10.55 27.33
C PHE A 458 -13.74 11.18 27.75
N ASP A 459 -14.81 10.84 27.02
CA ASP A 459 -16.17 11.17 27.42
C ASP A 459 -16.52 10.46 28.74
N LYS A 460 -16.86 11.25 29.76
CA LYS A 460 -17.02 10.75 31.13
C LYS A 460 -18.23 9.87 31.35
N GLU A 461 -19.27 9.99 30.50
CA GLU A 461 -20.45 9.15 30.58
C GLU A 461 -20.22 7.80 29.90
N ARG A 462 -19.59 7.81 28.76
CA ARG A 462 -19.35 6.60 27.94
C ARG A 462 -18.10 5.82 28.39
N PHE A 463 -17.09 6.52 28.87
CA PHE A 463 -15.81 5.97 29.32
C PHE A 463 -15.44 6.57 30.69
N PRO A 464 -16.18 6.24 31.76
CA PRO A 464 -16.01 6.89 33.07
C PRO A 464 -14.65 6.64 33.71
N ASP A 465 -14.03 5.50 33.44
CA ASP A 465 -12.69 5.13 33.91
C ASP A 465 -11.94 4.37 32.80
N PRO A 466 -11.26 5.08 31.88
CA PRO A 466 -10.54 4.46 30.78
C PRO A 466 -9.35 3.61 31.27
N LYS A 467 -8.77 3.92 32.42
CA LYS A 467 -7.69 3.09 33.01
C LYS A 467 -8.24 1.73 33.45
N ALA A 468 -9.36 1.71 34.15
CA ALA A 468 -10.03 0.46 34.55
C ALA A 468 -10.49 -0.36 33.33
N MET A 469 -10.91 0.28 32.25
CA MET A 469 -11.22 -0.39 30.98
C MET A 469 -9.99 -1.12 30.42
N VAL A 470 -8.85 -0.44 30.30
CA VAL A 470 -7.60 -1.03 29.80
C VAL A 470 -7.14 -2.16 30.72
N ASP A 471 -7.18 -1.95 32.05
CA ASP A 471 -6.79 -2.98 33.02
C ASP A 471 -7.71 -4.22 32.93
N SER A 472 -8.98 -4.04 32.66
CA SER A 472 -9.93 -5.16 32.44
C SER A 472 -9.60 -5.96 31.19
N VAL A 473 -9.22 -5.28 30.11
CA VAL A 473 -8.73 -5.95 28.87
C VAL A 473 -7.48 -6.76 29.17
N HIS A 474 -6.52 -6.17 29.87
CA HIS A 474 -5.27 -6.85 30.24
C HIS A 474 -5.51 -8.04 31.19
N ALA A 475 -6.43 -7.91 32.16
CA ALA A 475 -6.81 -9.01 33.04
C ALA A 475 -7.40 -10.21 32.30
N MET A 476 -8.01 -10.00 31.14
CA MET A 476 -8.46 -11.02 30.22
C MET A 476 -7.40 -11.46 29.20
N HIS A 477 -6.14 -11.09 29.40
CA HIS A 477 -5.05 -11.36 28.45
C HIS A 477 -5.30 -10.80 27.03
N GLY A 478 -6.01 -9.70 26.92
CA GLY A 478 -6.16 -8.95 25.68
C GLY A 478 -5.16 -7.81 25.60
N LYS A 479 -4.96 -7.29 24.42
CA LYS A 479 -4.29 -6.04 24.11
C LYS A 479 -5.32 -5.03 23.64
N VAL A 480 -5.02 -3.74 23.79
CA VAL A 480 -5.91 -2.67 23.34
C VAL A 480 -5.15 -1.63 22.54
N MET A 481 -5.61 -1.43 21.30
CA MET A 481 -5.17 -0.35 20.40
C MET A 481 -6.17 0.80 20.49
N VAL A 482 -5.71 2.03 20.47
CA VAL A 482 -6.56 3.23 20.46
C VAL A 482 -6.37 4.04 19.19
N SER A 483 -7.48 4.51 18.63
CA SER A 483 -7.49 5.42 17.47
C SER A 483 -7.04 6.81 17.88
N VAL A 484 -6.05 7.34 17.15
CA VAL A 484 -5.51 8.68 17.30
C VAL A 484 -5.48 9.36 15.94
N TRP A 485 -6.09 10.54 15.86
CA TRP A 485 -6.16 11.33 14.65
C TRP A 485 -5.25 12.56 14.76
N PRO A 486 -4.61 13.01 13.70
CA PRO A 486 -3.87 14.28 13.69
C PRO A 486 -4.80 15.50 13.52
N LYS A 487 -6.07 15.38 13.91
CA LYS A 487 -7.17 16.33 13.74
C LYS A 487 -7.57 16.92 15.08
N PHE A 488 -7.86 18.23 15.10
CA PHE A 488 -8.19 18.97 16.30
C PHE A 488 -9.35 19.93 16.04
N TYR A 489 -10.37 19.98 16.93
CA TYR A 489 -11.36 21.02 16.92
C TYR A 489 -10.79 22.32 17.49
N VAL A 490 -11.13 23.47 16.87
CA VAL A 490 -10.51 24.78 17.15
C VAL A 490 -10.68 25.25 18.60
N ASP A 491 -11.72 24.81 19.28
CA ASP A 491 -12.02 25.19 20.67
C ASP A 491 -11.24 24.39 21.72
N THR A 492 -10.56 23.29 21.31
CA THR A 492 -9.75 22.48 22.23
C THR A 492 -8.48 23.22 22.65
N ASP A 493 -8.00 22.97 23.86
CA ASP A 493 -6.77 23.60 24.34
C ASP A 493 -5.55 23.10 23.55
N HIS A 494 -5.55 21.86 23.11
CA HIS A 494 -4.52 21.27 22.26
C HIS A 494 -4.42 21.97 20.90
N TYR A 495 -5.54 22.27 20.24
CA TYR A 495 -5.55 23.07 19.02
C TYR A 495 -4.90 24.43 19.25
N LYS A 496 -5.38 25.17 20.27
CA LYS A 496 -4.89 26.51 20.61
C LYS A 496 -3.39 26.52 20.88
N GLU A 497 -2.86 25.45 21.48
CA GLU A 497 -1.44 25.33 21.73
C GLU A 497 -0.65 25.22 20.41
N PHE A 498 -1.08 24.38 19.45
CA PHE A 498 -0.48 24.30 18.11
C PHE A 498 -0.62 25.60 17.34
N ASP A 499 -1.82 26.17 17.31
CA ASP A 499 -2.15 27.38 16.56
C ASP A 499 -1.33 28.59 17.04
N SER A 500 -1.14 28.73 18.36
CA SER A 500 -0.30 29.79 18.94
C SER A 500 1.15 29.76 18.47
N LYS A 501 1.61 28.65 17.92
CA LYS A 501 2.96 28.42 17.41
C LYS A 501 3.03 28.43 15.86
N GLY A 502 1.86 28.57 15.20
CA GLY A 502 1.75 28.51 13.74
C GLY A 502 1.96 27.10 13.17
N TRP A 503 1.58 26.05 13.92
CA TRP A 503 1.77 24.64 13.53
C TRP A 503 0.46 23.95 13.15
N MET A 504 -0.57 24.72 12.73
CA MET A 504 -1.84 24.19 12.25
C MET A 504 -2.04 24.54 10.77
N TYR A 505 -2.66 23.63 10.03
CA TYR A 505 -3.22 23.94 8.72
C TYR A 505 -4.56 24.65 8.93
N THR A 506 -4.63 25.93 8.57
CA THR A 506 -5.76 26.82 8.90
C THR A 506 -6.75 26.99 7.76
N ARG A 507 -6.40 26.62 6.53
CA ARG A 507 -7.22 26.87 5.34
C ARG A 507 -8.64 26.32 5.45
N ALA A 508 -8.83 25.13 5.99
CA ALA A 508 -10.17 24.54 6.20
C ALA A 508 -11.00 25.40 7.16
N TYR A 509 -10.40 25.89 8.24
CA TYR A 509 -11.03 26.77 9.21
C TYR A 509 -11.38 28.13 8.58
N GLU A 510 -10.48 28.74 7.82
CA GLU A 510 -10.65 30.03 7.13
C GLU A 510 -11.78 29.98 6.10
N ASP A 511 -11.89 28.88 5.37
CA ASP A 511 -12.97 28.63 4.40
C ASP A 511 -14.28 28.20 5.05
N GLY A 512 -14.33 28.06 6.40
CA GLY A 512 -15.53 27.66 7.15
C GLY A 512 -15.93 26.21 6.90
N VAL A 513 -14.98 25.33 6.56
CA VAL A 513 -15.22 23.89 6.39
C VAL A 513 -15.54 23.27 7.73
N ARG A 514 -16.72 22.65 7.82
CA ARG A 514 -17.23 22.02 9.04
C ARG A 514 -17.12 20.52 8.99
N ASP A 515 -16.95 19.94 10.16
CA ASP A 515 -17.00 18.50 10.38
C ASP A 515 -18.43 17.95 10.18
N TRP A 516 -18.54 16.63 10.07
CA TRP A 516 -19.83 15.91 9.95
C TRP A 516 -20.45 15.54 11.29
N ILE A 517 -19.80 15.85 12.42
CA ILE A 517 -20.25 15.49 13.76
C ILE A 517 -21.16 16.57 14.34
N GLY A 518 -22.27 16.14 14.98
CA GLY A 518 -23.21 17.02 15.66
C GLY A 518 -23.71 18.16 14.76
N GLU A 519 -23.57 19.38 15.22
CA GLU A 519 -23.92 20.61 14.48
C GLU A 519 -22.86 21.02 13.43
N GLY A 520 -21.73 20.31 13.41
CA GLY A 520 -20.55 20.61 12.56
C GLY A 520 -19.57 21.56 13.26
N TYR A 521 -18.40 21.04 13.63
CA TYR A 521 -17.33 21.76 14.31
C TYR A 521 -16.25 22.22 13.32
N LEU A 522 -15.66 23.39 13.59
CA LEU A 522 -14.47 23.86 12.85
C LEU A 522 -13.25 23.12 13.35
N TYR A 523 -12.32 22.82 12.44
CA TYR A 523 -11.17 21.98 12.76
C TYR A 523 -9.93 22.29 11.91
N GLY A 524 -8.80 21.76 12.34
CA GLY A 524 -7.55 21.74 11.59
C GLY A 524 -6.76 20.46 11.85
N PHE A 525 -5.71 20.28 11.07
CA PHE A 525 -4.71 19.23 11.25
C PHE A 525 -3.37 19.91 11.59
N TYR A 526 -2.57 19.26 12.46
CA TYR A 526 -1.26 19.84 12.78
C TYR A 526 -0.25 19.61 11.65
N ASP A 527 0.74 20.49 11.51
CA ASP A 527 1.81 20.36 10.53
C ASP A 527 2.85 19.33 10.99
N ALA A 528 2.72 18.09 10.53
CA ALA A 528 3.64 16.99 10.87
C ALA A 528 5.05 17.19 10.30
N TYR A 529 5.27 18.09 9.35
CA TYR A 529 6.60 18.41 8.82
C TYR A 529 7.43 19.25 9.79
N SER A 530 6.81 19.93 10.76
CA SER A 530 7.50 20.60 11.85
C SER A 530 7.98 19.61 12.91
N ALA A 531 9.29 19.49 13.13
CA ALA A 531 9.86 18.62 14.15
C ALA A 531 9.38 18.96 15.57
N ASP A 532 9.14 20.24 15.87
CA ASP A 532 8.65 20.65 17.19
C ASP A 532 7.15 20.39 17.34
N ALA A 533 6.38 20.49 16.26
CA ALA A 533 4.97 20.10 16.26
C ALA A 533 4.82 18.59 16.48
N ARG A 534 5.68 17.74 15.88
CA ARG A 534 5.71 16.29 16.15
C ARG A 534 5.98 15.98 17.63
N LYS A 535 6.94 16.67 18.26
CA LYS A 535 7.22 16.53 19.69
C LYS A 535 6.02 16.92 20.55
N LEU A 536 5.34 18.00 20.20
CA LEU A 536 4.14 18.45 20.90
C LEU A 536 3.00 17.41 20.76
N PHE A 537 2.77 16.89 19.55
CA PHE A 537 1.76 15.87 19.32
C PHE A 537 1.99 14.63 20.20
N TRP A 538 3.24 14.12 20.24
CA TRP A 538 3.57 13.02 21.13
C TRP A 538 3.40 13.39 22.61
N SER A 539 3.81 14.59 23.04
CA SER A 539 3.65 15.02 24.44
C SER A 539 2.18 14.99 24.87
N GLN A 540 1.27 15.48 24.04
CA GLN A 540 -0.16 15.46 24.33
C GLN A 540 -0.72 14.03 24.40
N MET A 541 -0.31 13.13 23.48
CA MET A 541 -0.65 11.71 23.56
C MET A 541 -0.05 11.04 24.78
N HIS A 542 1.20 11.34 25.11
CA HIS A 542 1.91 10.79 26.25
C HIS A 542 1.20 11.14 27.55
N ASP A 543 0.82 12.40 27.76
CA ASP A 543 0.25 12.87 29.01
C ASP A 543 -1.17 12.32 29.24
N HIS A 544 -1.93 12.05 28.16
CA HIS A 544 -3.34 11.66 28.26
C HIS A 544 -3.58 10.15 28.04
N TYR A 545 -2.88 9.50 27.10
CA TYR A 545 -3.16 8.11 26.71
C TYR A 545 -2.10 7.12 27.21
N TYR A 546 -0.81 7.48 27.16
CA TYR A 546 0.26 6.54 27.49
C TYR A 546 0.16 5.98 28.92
N PRO A 547 -0.15 6.77 29.99
CA PRO A 547 -0.27 6.28 31.37
C PRO A 547 -1.46 5.32 31.58
N LEU A 548 -2.44 5.32 30.68
CA LEU A 548 -3.58 4.42 30.71
C LEU A 548 -3.20 2.98 30.34
N GLY A 549 -2.07 2.80 29.62
CA GLY A 549 -1.50 1.50 29.31
C GLY A 549 -1.92 0.91 27.96
N PHE A 550 -2.36 1.71 27.01
CA PHE A 550 -2.62 1.25 25.63
C PHE A 550 -1.38 0.57 25.03
N ASP A 551 -1.63 -0.48 24.22
CA ASP A 551 -0.56 -1.33 23.69
C ASP A 551 -0.10 -0.88 22.29
N ALA A 552 -0.95 -0.16 21.54
CA ALA A 552 -0.67 0.27 20.17
C ALA A 552 -1.52 1.49 19.77
N TRP A 553 -1.14 2.12 18.65
CA TRP A 553 -1.70 3.36 18.16
C TRP A 553 -2.25 3.17 16.75
N TRP A 554 -3.51 3.59 16.53
CA TRP A 554 -4.13 3.60 15.22
C TRP A 554 -4.17 5.04 14.68
N MET A 555 -3.26 5.33 13.75
CA MET A 555 -3.13 6.63 13.08
C MET A 555 -4.12 6.71 11.91
N ASP A 556 -5.37 6.97 12.22
CA ASP A 556 -6.39 7.14 11.19
C ASP A 556 -6.30 8.53 10.54
N ALA A 557 -6.84 8.67 9.32
CA ALA A 557 -6.91 9.92 8.56
C ALA A 557 -5.59 10.64 8.31
N SER A 558 -4.49 9.90 8.22
CA SER A 558 -3.12 10.44 8.08
C SER A 558 -2.69 10.73 6.65
N GLU A 559 -3.61 10.98 5.70
CA GLU A 559 -3.32 11.42 4.32
C GLU A 559 -2.73 12.85 4.23
N PRO A 560 -3.16 13.92 4.94
CA PRO A 560 -4.25 14.06 5.91
C PRO A 560 -5.63 14.18 5.27
N ASN A 561 -6.64 13.52 5.89
CA ASN A 561 -8.02 13.59 5.43
C ASN A 561 -8.71 14.86 5.96
N ILE A 562 -8.42 15.99 5.35
CA ILE A 562 -9.12 17.24 5.65
C ILE A 562 -10.41 17.32 4.84
N ARG A 563 -10.33 17.05 3.52
CA ARG A 563 -11.47 16.92 2.62
C ARG A 563 -11.06 16.16 1.36
N ASP A 564 -11.37 14.87 1.31
CA ASP A 564 -10.89 13.99 0.23
C ASP A 564 -11.68 14.13 -1.08
N CYS A 565 -12.97 14.46 -1.00
CA CYS A 565 -13.87 14.53 -2.16
C CYS A 565 -13.86 15.92 -2.81
N THR A 566 -12.68 16.44 -3.11
CA THR A 566 -12.51 17.73 -3.75
C THR A 566 -11.36 17.70 -4.75
N SER A 567 -11.15 18.77 -5.52
CA SER A 567 -10.06 18.81 -6.49
C SER A 567 -8.68 18.67 -5.84
N MET A 568 -7.73 18.18 -6.61
CA MET A 568 -6.36 18.00 -6.14
C MET A 568 -5.73 19.33 -5.69
N ASP A 569 -6.00 20.42 -6.41
CA ASP A 569 -5.46 21.73 -6.06
C ASP A 569 -6.01 22.25 -4.72
N TYR A 570 -7.31 22.04 -4.46
CA TYR A 570 -7.88 22.42 -3.17
C TYR A 570 -7.41 21.52 -2.02
N ARG A 571 -7.24 20.20 -2.27
CA ARG A 571 -6.63 19.30 -1.28
C ARG A 571 -5.23 19.74 -0.88
N LYS A 572 -4.39 20.13 -1.86
CA LYS A 572 -3.05 20.67 -1.58
C LYS A 572 -3.13 21.96 -0.78
N ALA A 573 -4.04 22.86 -1.13
CA ALA A 573 -4.24 24.11 -0.39
C ALA A 573 -4.70 23.90 1.06
N LEU A 574 -5.47 22.84 1.33
CA LEU A 574 -5.90 22.47 2.68
C LEU A 574 -4.77 21.91 3.57
N CYS A 575 -3.70 21.38 2.96
CA CYS A 575 -2.60 20.70 3.63
C CYS A 575 -1.33 21.55 3.75
N GLY A 576 -1.45 22.87 3.68
CA GLY A 576 -0.26 23.73 3.68
C GLY A 576 -0.53 25.18 4.07
N PRO A 577 0.52 26.03 4.02
CA PRO A 577 1.90 25.61 3.76
C PRO A 577 2.49 24.75 4.87
N THR A 578 3.48 23.90 4.55
CA THR A 578 4.19 23.06 5.53
C THR A 578 5.42 23.81 6.08
N ALA A 579 5.98 23.34 7.19
CA ALA A 579 7.22 23.87 7.74
C ALA A 579 8.44 23.76 6.79
N LEU A 580 8.35 22.86 5.76
CA LEU A 580 9.43 22.64 4.79
C LEU A 580 9.23 23.40 3.47
N GLY A 581 8.00 23.83 3.18
CA GLY A 581 7.68 24.53 1.93
C GLY A 581 6.22 24.33 1.52
N PRO A 582 5.86 24.60 0.26
CA PRO A 582 4.49 24.47 -0.21
C PRO A 582 4.02 23.03 -0.16
N SER A 583 2.74 22.81 0.16
CA SER A 583 2.17 21.46 0.20
C SER A 583 2.27 20.72 -1.14
N THR A 584 2.28 21.43 -2.25
CA THR A 584 2.50 20.84 -3.59
C THR A 584 3.81 20.06 -3.66
N GLU A 585 4.87 20.51 -2.98
CA GLU A 585 6.16 19.81 -2.92
C GLU A 585 6.15 18.63 -1.93
N TYR A 586 5.39 18.74 -0.82
CA TYR A 586 5.42 17.79 0.30
C TYR A 586 4.10 17.01 0.49
N PHE A 587 3.28 16.88 -0.53
CA PHE A 587 1.91 16.39 -0.45
C PHE A 587 1.76 14.95 0.06
N ASN A 588 2.71 14.06 -0.27
CA ASN A 588 2.56 12.61 -0.08
C ASN A 588 3.19 12.06 1.20
N ALA A 589 4.02 12.79 1.93
CA ALA A 589 4.81 12.24 3.03
C ALA A 589 4.24 12.50 4.44
N TYR A 590 3.03 13.04 4.56
CA TYR A 590 2.44 13.41 5.86
C TYR A 590 2.36 12.23 6.83
N ALA A 591 1.81 11.08 6.40
CA ALA A 591 1.68 9.90 7.26
C ALA A 591 3.04 9.38 7.74
N TYR A 592 4.05 9.46 6.91
CA TYR A 592 5.41 9.09 7.25
C TYR A 592 5.97 9.97 8.38
N MET A 593 5.79 11.31 8.30
CA MET A 593 6.20 12.24 9.34
C MET A 593 5.38 12.07 10.64
N ASN A 594 4.07 11.79 10.51
CA ASN A 594 3.22 11.52 11.67
C ASN A 594 3.58 10.19 12.38
N ALA A 595 4.02 9.18 11.62
CA ALA A 595 4.52 7.93 12.19
C ALA A 595 5.82 8.14 12.97
N GLU A 596 6.74 8.96 12.46
CA GLU A 596 7.96 9.36 13.17
C GLU A 596 7.63 10.00 14.52
N ALA A 597 6.63 10.90 14.58
CA ALA A 597 6.22 11.57 15.80
C ALA A 597 5.92 10.57 16.94
N ILE A 598 5.14 9.53 16.65
CA ILE A 598 4.71 8.56 17.65
C ILE A 598 5.82 7.53 17.93
N TYR A 599 6.49 7.03 16.90
CA TYR A 599 7.56 6.03 17.06
C TYR A 599 8.72 6.57 17.87
N ASP A 600 9.29 7.70 17.49
CA ASP A 600 10.40 8.31 18.19
C ASP A 600 9.99 8.82 19.57
N GLY A 601 8.77 9.35 19.66
CA GLY A 601 8.18 9.77 20.92
C GLY A 601 8.11 8.63 21.95
N GLN A 602 7.51 7.50 21.59
CA GLN A 602 7.43 6.34 22.48
C GLN A 602 8.81 5.75 22.80
N ARG A 603 9.68 5.60 21.78
CA ARG A 603 11.05 5.10 21.98
C ARG A 603 11.87 5.99 22.93
N SER A 604 11.58 7.28 22.98
CA SER A 604 12.27 8.22 23.88
C SER A 604 11.90 8.03 25.36
N VAL A 605 10.69 7.56 25.65
CA VAL A 605 10.19 7.37 27.03
C VAL A 605 10.22 5.90 27.47
N ASP A 606 10.07 4.96 26.54
CA ASP A 606 10.13 3.52 26.78
C ASP A 606 10.90 2.81 25.64
N PRO A 607 12.23 2.84 25.66
CA PRO A 607 13.05 2.31 24.58
C PRO A 607 13.00 0.79 24.43
N ASP A 608 12.52 0.08 25.45
CA ASP A 608 12.47 -1.38 25.44
C ASP A 608 11.14 -1.91 24.91
N LYS A 609 9.99 -1.23 25.12
CA LYS A 609 8.68 -1.68 24.64
C LYS A 609 8.55 -1.48 23.12
N ARG A 610 8.21 -2.54 22.38
CA ARG A 610 7.93 -2.42 20.94
C ARG A 610 6.79 -1.46 20.67
N VAL A 611 7.05 -0.50 19.78
CA VAL A 611 6.03 0.37 19.20
C VAL A 611 5.25 -0.44 18.18
N PHE A 612 3.96 -0.20 18.08
CA PHE A 612 3.14 -0.72 17.00
C PHE A 612 2.14 0.33 16.53
N LEU A 613 2.21 0.66 15.26
CA LEU A 613 1.38 1.66 14.60
C LEU A 613 0.56 0.99 13.49
N LEU A 614 -0.72 1.36 13.40
CA LEU A 614 -1.57 1.08 12.24
C LEU A 614 -1.89 2.42 11.58
N THR A 615 -1.64 2.57 10.29
CA THR A 615 -1.89 3.81 9.55
C THR A 615 -2.67 3.58 8.26
N ARG A 616 -3.59 4.50 7.91
CA ARG A 616 -4.38 4.43 6.66
C ARG A 616 -3.57 4.86 5.43
N SER A 617 -2.54 5.65 5.64
CA SER A 617 -1.69 6.19 4.60
C SER A 617 -0.22 5.92 4.90
N GLY A 618 0.64 6.06 3.90
CA GLY A 618 2.06 5.77 4.06
C GLY A 618 2.91 6.30 2.90
N PHE A 619 4.22 6.12 3.03
CA PHE A 619 5.18 6.50 2.00
C PHE A 619 6.40 5.56 2.06
N ALA A 620 7.34 5.67 1.09
CA ALA A 620 8.57 4.88 1.12
C ALA A 620 9.34 5.09 2.44
N GLY A 621 9.85 4.01 3.03
CA GLY A 621 10.56 4.07 4.31
C GLY A 621 9.66 3.95 5.56
N LEU A 622 8.34 3.92 5.40
CA LEU A 622 7.40 3.84 6.53
C LEU A 622 7.65 2.62 7.43
N GLN A 623 8.14 1.51 6.88
CA GLN A 623 8.41 0.27 7.62
C GLN A 623 9.35 0.49 8.81
N ARG A 624 10.26 1.46 8.78
CA ARG A 624 11.22 1.70 9.85
C ARG A 624 10.60 2.19 11.16
N TYR A 625 9.39 2.73 11.09
CA TYR A 625 8.63 3.22 12.25
C TYR A 625 7.65 2.19 12.83
N SER A 626 7.92 0.90 12.63
CA SER A 626 7.10 -0.20 13.20
C SER A 626 5.62 -0.09 12.83
N THR A 627 5.36 0.25 11.54
CA THR A 627 4.03 0.48 11.03
C THR A 627 3.49 -0.70 10.25
N ALA A 628 2.18 -0.87 10.37
CA ALA A 628 1.35 -1.62 9.46
C ALA A 628 0.38 -0.67 8.76
N THR A 629 -0.09 -1.03 7.58
CA THR A 629 -1.08 -0.26 6.82
C THR A 629 -2.30 -1.12 6.53
N TRP A 630 -3.47 -0.50 6.48
CA TRP A 630 -4.67 -1.16 5.96
C TRP A 630 -5.20 -0.43 4.73
N SER A 631 -6.08 -1.08 4.00
CA SER A 631 -6.57 -0.62 2.71
C SER A 631 -7.67 0.45 2.77
N GLY A 632 -7.90 1.07 3.93
CA GLY A 632 -8.90 2.13 4.11
C GLY A 632 -10.34 1.59 4.11
N ASP A 633 -11.29 2.50 3.88
CA ASP A 633 -12.73 2.28 4.04
C ASP A 633 -13.33 1.62 2.79
N ILE A 634 -12.92 0.40 2.50
CA ILE A 634 -13.36 -0.39 1.36
C ILE A 634 -14.81 -0.85 1.48
N ALA A 635 -15.49 -1.08 0.34
CA ALA A 635 -16.87 -1.51 0.35
C ALA A 635 -17.03 -3.02 0.65
N THR A 636 -18.17 -3.38 1.22
CA THR A 636 -18.56 -4.76 1.48
C THR A 636 -19.08 -5.41 0.19
N ARG A 637 -18.14 -5.65 -0.76
CA ARG A 637 -18.46 -6.19 -2.07
C ARG A 637 -17.40 -7.19 -2.53
N TRP A 638 -17.79 -8.11 -3.40
CA TRP A 638 -16.90 -9.16 -3.93
C TRP A 638 -15.77 -8.61 -4.79
N GLU A 639 -16.05 -7.57 -5.59
CA GLU A 639 -15.04 -6.88 -6.39
C GLU A 639 -14.02 -6.13 -5.52
N ASP A 640 -14.45 -5.55 -4.40
CA ASP A 640 -13.56 -4.93 -3.44
C ASP A 640 -12.66 -5.98 -2.77
N MET A 641 -13.24 -7.10 -2.34
CA MET A 641 -12.46 -8.22 -1.80
C MET A 641 -11.39 -8.71 -2.80
N LYS A 642 -11.75 -8.85 -4.07
CA LYS A 642 -10.81 -9.25 -5.13
C LYS A 642 -9.66 -8.25 -5.27
N ALA A 643 -9.98 -6.95 -5.31
CA ALA A 643 -8.99 -5.88 -5.46
C ALA A 643 -7.99 -5.83 -4.28
N GLN A 644 -8.38 -6.30 -3.08
CA GLN A 644 -7.46 -6.38 -1.94
C GLN A 644 -6.29 -7.33 -2.17
N ILE A 645 -6.46 -8.37 -3.00
CA ILE A 645 -5.40 -9.37 -3.21
C ILE A 645 -4.25 -8.71 -3.97
N SER A 646 -4.52 -8.14 -5.16
CA SER A 646 -3.50 -7.45 -5.97
C SER A 646 -2.92 -6.22 -5.25
N ALA A 647 -3.76 -5.45 -4.54
CA ALA A 647 -3.33 -4.30 -3.75
C ALA A 647 -2.34 -4.68 -2.64
N GLY A 648 -2.64 -5.73 -1.86
CA GLY A 648 -1.75 -6.23 -0.80
C GLY A 648 -0.44 -6.79 -1.35
N LEU A 649 -0.46 -7.44 -2.52
CA LEU A 649 0.74 -7.96 -3.18
C LEU A 649 1.66 -6.82 -3.64
N ASN A 650 1.12 -5.79 -4.31
CA ASN A 650 1.88 -4.63 -4.74
C ASN A 650 2.42 -3.82 -3.55
N PHE A 651 1.61 -3.69 -2.48
CA PHE A 651 2.07 -3.03 -1.26
C PHE A 651 3.26 -3.75 -0.62
N ALA A 652 3.22 -5.08 -0.56
CA ALA A 652 4.32 -5.89 -0.04
C ALA A 652 5.62 -5.76 -0.87
N VAL A 653 5.49 -5.72 -2.22
CA VAL A 653 6.63 -5.47 -3.13
C VAL A 653 7.18 -4.05 -2.97
N SER A 654 6.36 -3.09 -2.50
CA SER A 654 6.82 -1.71 -2.25
C SER A 654 7.73 -1.55 -1.03
N GLY A 655 8.20 -2.66 -0.43
CA GLY A 655 9.18 -2.65 0.67
C GLY A 655 8.58 -2.62 2.07
N ILE A 656 7.26 -2.50 2.23
CA ILE A 656 6.56 -2.43 3.52
C ILE A 656 5.91 -3.79 3.81
N PRO A 657 6.42 -4.59 4.80
CA PRO A 657 6.06 -6.00 4.93
C PRO A 657 4.74 -6.27 5.67
N TYR A 658 4.23 -5.29 6.44
CA TYR A 658 3.07 -5.48 7.30
C TYR A 658 1.86 -4.77 6.74
N TRP A 659 0.87 -5.55 6.36
CA TRP A 659 -0.36 -5.09 5.73
C TRP A 659 -1.57 -5.86 6.23
N THR A 660 -2.71 -5.20 6.23
CA THR A 660 -4.03 -5.79 6.50
C THR A 660 -5.11 -5.09 5.68
N MET A 661 -6.35 -5.42 5.94
CA MET A 661 -7.54 -4.82 5.36
C MET A 661 -8.68 -4.87 6.38
N ASP A 662 -9.77 -4.20 6.10
CA ASP A 662 -11.01 -4.37 6.86
C ASP A 662 -11.70 -5.66 6.39
N ILE A 663 -11.49 -6.76 7.13
CA ILE A 663 -12.15 -8.02 6.81
C ILE A 663 -13.65 -7.85 6.90
N GLY A 664 -14.35 -8.18 5.82
CA GLY A 664 -15.77 -7.99 5.63
C GLY A 664 -16.14 -6.66 4.98
N GLY A 665 -15.16 -5.79 4.69
CA GLY A 665 -15.36 -4.43 4.18
C GLY A 665 -15.79 -3.45 5.28
N PHE A 666 -15.46 -2.16 5.12
CA PHE A 666 -15.85 -1.10 6.06
C PHE A 666 -17.26 -0.57 5.76
N CYS A 667 -17.46 -0.05 4.52
CA CYS A 667 -18.71 0.52 4.07
C CYS A 667 -19.72 -0.58 3.73
N VAL A 668 -20.88 -0.56 4.35
CA VAL A 668 -21.89 -1.62 4.19
C VAL A 668 -23.08 -1.12 3.38
N GLU A 669 -23.44 -1.87 2.34
CA GLU A 669 -24.68 -1.60 1.59
C GLU A 669 -25.91 -1.77 2.47
N ASN A 670 -26.90 -0.89 2.30
CA ASN A 670 -28.16 -0.90 3.09
C ASN A 670 -28.88 -2.25 3.02
N ARG A 671 -28.81 -2.98 1.88
CA ARG A 671 -29.46 -4.30 1.75
C ARG A 671 -28.96 -5.31 2.78
N TYR A 672 -27.70 -5.28 3.17
CA TYR A 672 -27.14 -6.14 4.23
C TYR A 672 -27.57 -5.68 5.63
N VAL A 673 -27.62 -4.35 5.86
CA VAL A 673 -28.12 -3.77 7.10
C VAL A 673 -29.57 -4.18 7.33
N ASP A 674 -30.43 -4.05 6.32
CA ASP A 674 -31.84 -4.39 6.37
C ASP A 674 -32.03 -5.90 6.59
N ALA A 675 -31.25 -6.73 5.90
CA ALA A 675 -31.29 -8.17 6.03
C ALA A 675 -30.93 -8.64 7.46
N GLN A 676 -29.88 -8.04 8.06
CA GLN A 676 -29.51 -8.33 9.45
C GLN A 676 -30.58 -7.86 10.44
N ASN A 677 -31.16 -6.67 10.24
CA ASN A 677 -32.23 -6.14 11.07
C ASN A 677 -33.49 -7.00 10.98
N GLU A 678 -33.84 -7.52 9.80
CA GLU A 678 -34.93 -8.47 9.62
C GLU A 678 -34.67 -9.78 10.37
N PHE A 679 -33.46 -10.32 10.25
CA PHE A 679 -33.06 -11.53 10.97
C PHE A 679 -33.14 -11.34 12.49
N ASN A 680 -32.67 -10.22 13.01
CA ASN A 680 -32.74 -9.92 14.44
C ASN A 680 -34.19 -9.85 14.98
N ARG A 681 -35.14 -9.43 14.13
CA ARG A 681 -36.59 -9.34 14.50
C ARG A 681 -37.32 -10.67 14.30
N SER A 682 -37.03 -11.40 13.24
CA SER A 682 -37.85 -12.53 12.80
C SER A 682 -37.18 -13.90 12.89
N GLY A 683 -35.85 -13.95 13.03
CA GLY A 683 -35.06 -15.19 12.91
C GLY A 683 -34.99 -15.75 11.49
N LYS A 684 -35.50 -15.01 10.48
CA LYS A 684 -35.51 -15.47 9.08
C LYS A 684 -34.32 -14.95 8.31
N GLU A 685 -33.60 -15.86 7.68
CA GLU A 685 -32.49 -15.54 6.79
C GLU A 685 -33.01 -15.34 5.35
N ASN A 686 -32.76 -14.16 4.77
CA ASN A 686 -33.06 -13.86 3.37
C ASN A 686 -31.82 -14.07 2.47
N ALA A 687 -31.92 -13.74 1.17
CA ALA A 687 -30.84 -13.92 0.19
C ALA A 687 -29.64 -13.03 0.49
N ASP A 688 -29.88 -11.76 0.85
CA ASP A 688 -28.81 -10.80 1.14
C ASP A 688 -28.03 -11.19 2.41
N LEU A 689 -28.69 -11.71 3.44
CA LEU A 689 -28.00 -12.18 4.64
C LEU A 689 -27.15 -13.43 4.35
N LYS A 690 -27.60 -14.32 3.44
CA LYS A 690 -26.80 -15.46 3.01
C LYS A 690 -25.54 -15.03 2.27
N GLU A 691 -25.68 -14.07 1.39
CA GLU A 691 -24.54 -13.46 0.67
C GLU A 691 -23.58 -12.76 1.65
N TRP A 692 -24.08 -11.93 2.56
CA TRP A 692 -23.29 -11.28 3.61
C TRP A 692 -22.47 -12.27 4.42
N ARG A 693 -23.10 -13.38 4.87
CA ARG A 693 -22.42 -14.44 5.64
C ARG A 693 -21.34 -15.14 4.82
N GLU A 694 -21.60 -15.43 3.54
CA GLU A 694 -20.59 -16.06 2.67
C GLU A 694 -19.45 -15.09 2.38
N LEU A 695 -19.72 -13.82 2.07
CA LEU A 695 -18.71 -12.82 1.81
C LEU A 695 -17.76 -12.67 3.02
N ASN A 696 -18.31 -12.51 4.22
CA ASN A 696 -17.50 -12.44 5.43
C ASN A 696 -16.70 -13.72 5.65
N THR A 697 -17.30 -14.90 5.43
CA THR A 697 -16.61 -16.18 5.55
C THR A 697 -15.38 -16.24 4.63
N ARG A 698 -15.55 -15.88 3.35
CA ARG A 698 -14.47 -15.89 2.35
C ARG A 698 -13.40 -14.85 2.69
N TRP A 699 -13.81 -13.70 3.20
CA TRP A 699 -12.87 -12.65 3.59
C TRP A 699 -12.04 -13.02 4.83
N PHE A 700 -12.65 -13.69 5.83
CA PHE A 700 -11.92 -14.24 6.97
C PHE A 700 -10.96 -15.37 6.56
N GLN A 701 -11.32 -16.23 5.60
CA GLN A 701 -10.44 -17.25 5.03
C GLN A 701 -9.19 -16.61 4.41
N PHE A 702 -9.37 -15.55 3.61
CA PHE A 702 -8.28 -14.79 3.02
C PHE A 702 -7.44 -14.07 4.09
N GLY A 703 -8.07 -13.34 5.00
CA GLY A 703 -7.41 -12.56 6.04
C GLY A 703 -6.51 -13.40 6.96
N ALA A 704 -6.84 -14.67 7.20
CA ALA A 704 -6.01 -15.59 8.00
C ALA A 704 -4.61 -15.83 7.38
N PHE A 705 -4.43 -15.54 6.09
CA PHE A 705 -3.17 -15.63 5.34
C PHE A 705 -2.68 -14.26 4.83
N CYS A 706 -3.08 -13.18 5.49
CA CYS A 706 -2.44 -11.86 5.37
C CYS A 706 -1.35 -11.67 6.44
N PRO A 707 -0.41 -10.75 6.26
CA PRO A 707 0.60 -10.45 7.30
C PRO A 707 -0.04 -10.16 8.67
N LEU A 708 -1.12 -9.37 8.70
CA LEU A 708 -1.93 -9.13 9.89
C LEU A 708 -3.38 -9.56 9.66
N TYR A 709 -4.08 -9.91 10.74
CA TYR A 709 -5.41 -10.52 10.70
C TYR A 709 -6.39 -9.71 11.54
N ARG A 710 -7.14 -8.79 10.89
CA ARG A 710 -8.00 -7.78 11.55
C ARG A 710 -9.38 -7.73 10.89
N ALA A 711 -10.46 -7.91 11.68
CA ALA A 711 -11.81 -7.57 11.25
C ALA A 711 -12.19 -6.15 11.71
N HIS A 712 -12.84 -5.39 10.82
CA HIS A 712 -13.33 -4.05 11.11
C HIS A 712 -14.45 -3.65 10.15
N GLY A 713 -15.31 -2.72 10.55
CA GLY A 713 -16.31 -2.08 9.70
C GLY A 713 -17.58 -1.64 10.45
N GLN A 714 -18.46 -1.01 9.66
CA GLN A 714 -19.78 -0.56 10.11
C GLN A 714 -20.71 -1.75 10.38
N TYR A 715 -21.84 -1.47 11.05
CA TYR A 715 -22.89 -2.48 11.25
C TYR A 715 -23.42 -3.03 9.91
N PRO A 716 -23.66 -4.37 9.79
CA PRO A 716 -23.60 -5.44 10.81
C PRO A 716 -22.17 -5.76 11.26
N PHE A 717 -22.00 -6.02 12.57
CA PHE A 717 -20.68 -6.16 13.19
C PHE A 717 -19.98 -7.47 12.81
N ARG A 718 -18.63 -7.52 12.97
CA ARG A 718 -17.76 -8.62 12.52
C ARG A 718 -17.36 -9.56 13.66
N GLU A 719 -17.89 -9.41 14.88
CA GLU A 719 -17.79 -10.46 15.89
C GLU A 719 -18.38 -11.75 15.28
N PRO A 720 -17.67 -12.89 15.31
CA PRO A 720 -18.09 -14.09 14.58
C PRO A 720 -19.52 -14.56 14.88
N TRP A 721 -20.00 -14.34 16.11
CA TRP A 721 -21.40 -14.65 16.52
C TRP A 721 -22.44 -13.64 16.05
N GLU A 722 -22.01 -12.42 15.68
CA GLU A 722 -22.86 -11.42 15.03
C GLU A 722 -23.01 -11.70 13.54
N ILE A 723 -21.95 -12.21 12.89
CA ILE A 723 -22.00 -12.64 11.48
C ILE A 723 -22.98 -13.83 11.34
N ALA A 724 -22.86 -14.84 12.21
CA ALA A 724 -23.71 -16.02 12.13
C ALA A 724 -23.76 -16.76 13.47
N PRO A 725 -24.88 -17.48 13.78
CA PRO A 725 -24.97 -18.35 14.95
C PRO A 725 -23.84 -19.40 15.00
N GLU A 726 -23.46 -19.84 16.21
CA GLU A 726 -22.31 -20.75 16.42
C GLU A 726 -22.45 -22.10 15.70
N ASN A 727 -23.66 -22.56 15.42
CA ASN A 727 -23.93 -23.79 14.66
C ASN A 727 -23.87 -23.60 13.14
N HIS A 728 -23.82 -22.35 12.64
CA HIS A 728 -23.81 -22.02 11.22
C HIS A 728 -22.44 -22.33 10.60
N PRO A 729 -22.35 -22.78 9.30
CA PRO A 729 -21.09 -23.05 8.61
C PRO A 729 -20.14 -21.84 8.58
N ALA A 730 -20.67 -20.62 8.48
CA ALA A 730 -19.86 -19.38 8.51
C ALA A 730 -19.05 -19.27 9.80
N TYR A 731 -19.72 -19.33 10.97
CA TYR A 731 -19.04 -19.26 12.27
C TYR A 731 -17.98 -20.36 12.41
N LYS A 732 -18.31 -21.59 12.02
CA LYS A 732 -17.40 -22.72 12.11
C LYS A 732 -16.16 -22.55 11.21
N SER A 733 -16.35 -22.00 10.01
CA SER A 733 -15.24 -21.71 9.10
C SER A 733 -14.35 -20.60 9.67
N ILE A 734 -14.92 -19.52 10.15
CA ILE A 734 -14.17 -18.40 10.76
C ILE A 734 -13.36 -18.91 11.96
N LEU A 735 -13.98 -19.67 12.84
CA LEU A 735 -13.31 -20.29 13.99
C LEU A 735 -12.18 -21.24 13.57
N PHE A 736 -12.38 -22.05 12.51
CA PHE A 736 -11.36 -22.96 11.98
C PHE A 736 -10.12 -22.19 11.52
N TYR A 737 -10.30 -21.13 10.70
CA TYR A 737 -9.18 -20.35 10.16
C TYR A 737 -8.48 -19.50 11.24
N THR A 738 -9.23 -18.99 12.21
CA THR A 738 -8.63 -18.31 13.34
C THR A 738 -7.79 -19.26 14.19
N ASN A 739 -8.29 -20.46 14.50
CA ASN A 739 -7.49 -21.50 15.19
C ASN A 739 -6.28 -21.94 14.35
N LEU A 740 -6.42 -22.04 13.03
CA LEU A 740 -5.30 -22.36 12.13
C LEU A 740 -4.22 -21.28 12.21
N ARG A 741 -4.60 -20.00 12.19
CA ARG A 741 -3.68 -18.85 12.36
C ARG A 741 -2.85 -19.01 13.65
N TYR A 742 -3.49 -19.35 14.77
CA TYR A 742 -2.80 -19.52 16.06
C TYR A 742 -1.92 -20.77 16.10
N ARG A 743 -2.32 -21.85 15.44
CA ARG A 743 -1.43 -23.03 15.29
C ARG A 743 -0.22 -22.71 14.43
N LEU A 744 -0.39 -21.89 13.38
CA LEU A 744 0.71 -21.44 12.52
C LEU A 744 1.56 -20.33 13.16
N MET A 745 1.31 -19.92 14.41
CA MET A 745 2.06 -18.84 15.06
C MET A 745 3.58 -19.06 15.06
N PRO A 746 4.14 -20.27 15.29
CA PRO A 746 5.59 -20.47 15.16
C PRO A 746 6.12 -20.21 13.75
N TYR A 747 5.33 -20.56 12.72
CA TYR A 747 5.65 -20.25 11.32
C TYR A 747 5.57 -18.73 11.06
N ILE A 748 4.44 -18.12 11.40
CA ILE A 748 4.15 -16.71 11.10
C ILE A 748 5.12 -15.77 11.84
N TYR A 749 5.37 -16.03 13.13
CA TYR A 749 6.29 -15.19 13.91
C TYR A 749 7.76 -15.35 13.47
N SER A 750 8.13 -16.53 12.94
CA SER A 750 9.43 -16.71 12.29
C SER A 750 9.55 -15.87 11.02
N LEU A 751 8.49 -15.76 10.21
CA LEU A 751 8.47 -14.86 9.05
C LEU A 751 8.61 -13.39 9.48
N ALA A 752 7.92 -12.97 10.56
CA ALA A 752 8.06 -11.64 11.13
C ALA A 752 9.50 -11.38 11.61
N GLY A 753 10.17 -12.36 12.23
CA GLY A 753 11.59 -12.27 12.54
C GLY A 753 12.46 -12.07 11.29
N MET A 754 12.15 -12.81 10.22
CA MET A 754 12.92 -12.70 8.96
C MET A 754 12.75 -11.35 8.27
N THR A 755 11.68 -10.56 8.54
CA THR A 755 11.59 -9.18 8.02
C THR A 755 12.72 -8.30 8.53
N TRP A 756 13.18 -8.50 9.77
CA TRP A 756 14.33 -7.79 10.34
C TRP A 756 15.68 -8.36 9.90
N PHE A 757 15.82 -9.70 9.95
CA PHE A 757 17.11 -10.34 9.73
C PHE A 757 17.48 -10.55 8.27
N LYS A 758 16.48 -10.62 7.36
CA LYS A 758 16.68 -10.93 5.93
C LYS A 758 15.87 -10.04 5.00
N ASP A 759 15.28 -8.96 5.49
CA ASP A 759 14.37 -8.08 4.74
C ASP A 759 13.24 -8.85 4.02
N TYR A 760 12.79 -9.96 4.63
CA TYR A 760 11.85 -10.90 4.03
C TYR A 760 10.46 -10.29 3.83
N THR A 761 9.80 -10.69 2.75
CA THR A 761 8.41 -10.30 2.42
C THR A 761 7.47 -11.47 2.74
N ILE A 762 6.45 -11.26 3.60
CA ILE A 762 5.58 -12.33 4.12
C ILE A 762 4.52 -12.74 3.09
N MET A 763 3.83 -11.77 2.48
CA MET A 763 2.83 -11.96 1.42
C MET A 763 3.50 -11.71 0.08
N ARG A 764 3.69 -12.78 -0.72
CA ARG A 764 4.59 -12.79 -1.87
C ARG A 764 3.83 -13.08 -3.16
N PRO A 765 3.79 -12.18 -4.15
CA PRO A 765 3.29 -12.53 -5.47
C PRO A 765 4.08 -13.71 -6.07
N LEU A 766 3.42 -14.51 -6.91
CA LEU A 766 4.04 -15.71 -7.48
C LEU A 766 5.33 -15.40 -8.26
N VAL A 767 5.40 -14.24 -8.88
CA VAL A 767 6.58 -13.80 -9.65
C VAL A 767 7.85 -13.67 -8.79
N MET A 768 7.74 -13.43 -7.48
CA MET A 768 8.90 -13.36 -6.59
C MET A 768 9.61 -14.72 -6.44
N ASP A 769 8.82 -15.80 -6.37
CA ASP A 769 9.34 -17.16 -6.10
C ASP A 769 9.48 -18.01 -7.37
N PHE A 770 8.87 -17.59 -8.50
CA PHE A 770 8.82 -18.34 -9.75
C PHE A 770 9.13 -17.45 -10.97
N LEU A 771 10.16 -16.61 -10.87
CA LEU A 771 10.53 -15.61 -11.88
C LEU A 771 10.76 -16.21 -13.30
N SER A 772 11.26 -17.45 -13.39
CA SER A 772 11.47 -18.15 -14.65
C SER A 772 10.16 -18.61 -15.32
N ASP A 773 9.06 -18.72 -14.59
CA ASP A 773 7.76 -19.10 -15.12
C ASP A 773 6.97 -17.88 -15.62
N ARG A 774 6.97 -17.66 -16.92
CA ARG A 774 6.33 -16.50 -17.56
C ARG A 774 4.81 -16.41 -17.32
N ASN A 775 4.16 -17.52 -16.96
CA ASN A 775 2.71 -17.53 -16.71
C ASN A 775 2.31 -16.81 -15.43
N VAL A 776 3.24 -16.56 -14.51
CA VAL A 776 2.93 -15.93 -13.21
C VAL A 776 2.94 -14.40 -13.25
N ALA A 777 3.45 -13.78 -14.32
CA ALA A 777 3.65 -12.33 -14.38
C ALA A 777 2.38 -11.50 -14.13
N ASP A 778 1.22 -11.99 -14.58
CA ASP A 778 -0.06 -11.30 -14.47
C ASP A 778 -1.02 -11.91 -13.43
N ILE A 779 -0.53 -12.85 -12.59
CA ILE A 779 -1.37 -13.50 -11.56
C ILE A 779 -1.35 -12.66 -10.28
N GLY A 780 -2.36 -11.81 -10.12
CA GLY A 780 -2.55 -10.93 -8.95
C GLY A 780 -3.60 -11.45 -7.94
N ASP A 781 -4.12 -12.66 -8.09
CA ASP A 781 -5.22 -13.20 -7.28
C ASP A 781 -4.89 -14.53 -6.56
N THR A 782 -3.62 -14.92 -6.62
CA THR A 782 -3.05 -16.12 -6.00
C THR A 782 -1.60 -15.80 -5.60
N TYR A 783 -1.17 -16.19 -4.41
CA TYR A 783 0.11 -15.77 -3.88
C TYR A 783 0.73 -16.80 -2.93
N MET A 784 2.02 -16.62 -2.62
CA MET A 784 2.72 -17.36 -1.56
C MET A 784 2.59 -16.62 -0.22
N PHE A 785 2.24 -17.35 0.84
CA PHE A 785 2.35 -16.86 2.21
C PHE A 785 3.57 -17.49 2.88
N GLY A 786 4.63 -16.72 2.99
CA GLY A 786 5.96 -17.25 3.29
C GLY A 786 6.44 -18.24 2.22
N PRO A 787 7.45 -19.06 2.51
CA PRO A 787 8.05 -19.98 1.53
C PRO A 787 7.20 -21.22 1.19
N SER A 788 6.12 -21.45 1.95
CA SER A 788 5.45 -22.77 1.96
C SER A 788 4.05 -22.78 1.36
N PHE A 789 3.20 -21.76 1.63
CA PHE A 789 1.78 -21.84 1.32
C PHE A 789 1.43 -21.09 0.03
N LEU A 790 0.77 -21.80 -0.91
CA LEU A 790 0.06 -21.21 -2.04
C LEU A 790 -1.39 -20.95 -1.61
N VAL A 791 -1.78 -19.69 -1.60
CA VAL A 791 -3.07 -19.19 -1.13
C VAL A 791 -3.89 -18.71 -2.32
N ALA A 792 -5.11 -19.22 -2.47
CA ALA A 792 -6.00 -18.84 -3.57
C ALA A 792 -7.37 -18.42 -3.02
N PRO A 793 -7.56 -17.12 -2.66
CA PRO A 793 -8.82 -16.62 -2.12
C PRO A 793 -10.00 -16.82 -3.07
N VAL A 794 -11.19 -17.03 -2.52
CA VAL A 794 -12.44 -17.18 -3.28
C VAL A 794 -13.23 -15.86 -3.17
N TYR A 795 -13.36 -15.16 -4.27
CA TYR A 795 -13.92 -13.82 -4.33
C TYR A 795 -15.17 -13.69 -5.23
N GLU A 796 -15.93 -14.78 -5.36
CA GLU A 796 -17.21 -14.81 -6.09
C GLU A 796 -18.28 -15.47 -5.24
N TYR A 797 -19.45 -14.83 -5.16
CA TYR A 797 -20.61 -15.37 -4.43
C TYR A 797 -21.04 -16.74 -4.99
N GLY A 798 -21.22 -17.68 -4.10
CA GLY A 798 -21.66 -19.04 -4.46
C GLY A 798 -20.63 -19.90 -5.18
N ALA A 799 -19.41 -19.41 -5.41
CA ALA A 799 -18.36 -20.24 -6.01
C ALA A 799 -17.99 -21.42 -5.09
N ARG A 800 -17.86 -22.62 -5.71
CA ARG A 800 -17.47 -23.87 -5.03
C ARG A 800 -16.25 -24.50 -5.67
N THR A 801 -15.69 -23.85 -6.66
CA THR A 801 -14.43 -24.18 -7.33
C THR A 801 -13.65 -22.92 -7.62
N ARG A 802 -12.34 -23.05 -7.74
CA ARG A 802 -11.41 -21.96 -8.08
C ARG A 802 -10.42 -22.44 -9.13
N LYS A 803 -10.27 -21.71 -10.24
CA LYS A 803 -9.22 -21.97 -11.23
C LYS A 803 -7.92 -21.37 -10.71
N ILE A 804 -6.87 -22.19 -10.59
CA ILE A 804 -5.58 -21.81 -10.00
C ILE A 804 -4.46 -22.24 -10.94
N TYR A 805 -3.47 -21.37 -11.14
CA TYR A 805 -2.20 -21.74 -11.73
C TYR A 805 -1.29 -22.28 -10.63
N PHE A 806 -0.78 -23.47 -10.82
CA PHE A 806 0.25 -24.07 -9.97
C PHE A 806 1.60 -23.83 -10.65
N PRO A 807 2.45 -22.93 -10.12
CA PRO A 807 3.77 -22.67 -10.70
C PRO A 807 4.61 -23.94 -10.85
N GLU A 808 5.53 -23.92 -11.81
CA GLU A 808 6.44 -25.03 -12.07
C GLU A 808 7.40 -25.25 -10.89
N CYS A 809 7.31 -26.41 -10.28
CA CYS A 809 8.20 -26.90 -9.22
C CYS A 809 8.02 -28.41 -9.09
N GLU A 810 8.69 -29.04 -8.13
CA GLU A 810 8.61 -30.48 -7.87
C GLU A 810 7.21 -30.96 -7.49
N GLY A 811 6.32 -30.03 -7.08
CA GLY A 811 4.90 -30.25 -6.88
C GLY A 811 4.33 -29.57 -5.64
N TRP A 812 3.05 -29.80 -5.44
CA TRP A 812 2.21 -29.19 -4.43
C TRP A 812 1.39 -30.22 -3.68
N TYR A 813 1.06 -29.94 -2.45
CA TYR A 813 0.18 -30.76 -1.62
C TYR A 813 -1.03 -29.97 -1.17
N ASP A 814 -2.22 -30.48 -1.38
CA ASP A 814 -3.42 -29.92 -0.74
C ASP A 814 -3.26 -29.97 0.78
N TYR A 815 -3.36 -28.81 1.43
CA TYR A 815 -3.09 -28.69 2.87
C TYR A 815 -4.02 -29.56 3.73
N TYR A 816 -5.28 -29.73 3.30
CA TYR A 816 -6.30 -30.42 4.08
C TYR A 816 -6.27 -31.94 3.90
N THR A 817 -6.00 -32.39 2.70
CA THR A 817 -6.09 -33.81 2.33
C THR A 817 -4.73 -34.47 2.15
N GLY A 818 -3.66 -33.70 2.00
CA GLY A 818 -2.34 -34.27 1.66
C GLY A 818 -2.22 -34.74 0.20
N ARG A 819 -3.25 -34.56 -0.65
CA ARG A 819 -3.22 -34.95 -2.06
C ARG A 819 -2.14 -34.20 -2.82
N PHE A 820 -1.31 -34.95 -3.58
CA PHE A 820 -0.26 -34.35 -4.41
C PHE A 820 -0.82 -33.81 -5.73
N ILE A 821 -0.26 -32.67 -6.19
CA ILE A 821 -0.61 -31.98 -7.43
C ILE A 821 0.70 -31.59 -8.13
N SER A 822 0.84 -31.88 -9.42
CA SER A 822 2.00 -31.44 -10.22
C SER A 822 1.89 -29.96 -10.57
N GLY A 823 3.01 -29.24 -10.59
CA GLY A 823 3.13 -27.85 -11.05
C GLY A 823 3.08 -27.69 -12.57
N GLY A 824 3.29 -26.44 -13.05
CA GLY A 824 3.37 -26.05 -14.45
C GLY A 824 2.03 -25.99 -15.20
N ALA A 825 0.87 -25.87 -14.50
CA ALA A 825 -0.42 -25.93 -15.18
C ALA A 825 -1.56 -25.25 -14.40
N TRP A 826 -2.55 -24.76 -15.15
CA TRP A 826 -3.84 -24.37 -14.62
C TRP A 826 -4.68 -25.59 -14.21
N ARG A 827 -5.28 -25.55 -13.04
CA ARG A 827 -6.19 -26.59 -12.54
C ARG A 827 -7.37 -25.97 -11.82
N THR A 828 -8.48 -26.69 -11.77
CA THR A 828 -9.64 -26.34 -10.97
C THR A 828 -9.54 -27.08 -9.63
N ALA A 829 -9.57 -26.32 -8.54
CA ALA A 829 -9.59 -26.84 -7.18
C ALA A 829 -10.98 -26.68 -6.56
N ASP A 830 -11.35 -27.60 -5.69
CA ASP A 830 -12.57 -27.52 -4.90
C ASP A 830 -12.45 -26.36 -3.89
N ALA A 831 -13.51 -25.56 -3.78
CA ALA A 831 -13.63 -24.43 -2.85
C ALA A 831 -14.96 -24.50 -2.09
N PRO A 832 -15.17 -25.54 -1.25
CA PRO A 832 -16.40 -25.64 -0.48
C PRO A 832 -16.59 -24.42 0.40
N TYR A 833 -17.82 -24.15 0.86
CA TYR A 833 -18.18 -22.95 1.63
C TYR A 833 -17.22 -22.69 2.81
N ASP A 834 -16.88 -23.75 3.53
CA ASP A 834 -16.09 -23.69 4.75
C ASP A 834 -14.57 -23.69 4.53
N ARG A 835 -14.09 -23.75 3.27
CA ARG A 835 -12.66 -23.83 2.97
C ARG A 835 -12.26 -23.08 1.71
N MET A 836 -11.13 -22.39 1.82
CA MET A 836 -10.40 -21.76 0.72
C MET A 836 -9.37 -22.77 0.18
N PRO A 837 -9.15 -22.86 -1.13
CA PRO A 837 -8.02 -23.64 -1.68
C PRO A 837 -6.69 -23.17 -1.09
N LEU A 838 -5.98 -24.09 -0.47
CA LEU A 838 -4.71 -23.89 0.22
C LEU A 838 -3.78 -25.06 -0.05
N PHE A 839 -2.59 -24.76 -0.55
CA PHE A 839 -1.62 -25.79 -0.94
C PHE A 839 -0.26 -25.51 -0.32
N VAL A 840 0.56 -26.54 -0.22
CA VAL A 840 1.92 -26.46 0.32
C VAL A 840 2.90 -26.97 -0.71
N LYS A 841 3.97 -26.21 -0.95
CA LYS A 841 5.04 -26.58 -1.90
C LYS A 841 5.80 -27.80 -1.41
N ALA A 842 6.18 -28.71 -2.30
CA ALA A 842 7.11 -29.80 -1.99
C ALA A 842 8.45 -29.23 -1.48
N GLY A 843 9.06 -29.91 -0.49
CA GLY A 843 10.22 -29.43 0.25
C GLY A 843 9.89 -28.55 1.45
N SER A 844 8.65 -28.09 1.61
CA SER A 844 8.28 -27.20 2.72
C SER A 844 8.36 -27.89 4.09
N ILE A 845 8.79 -27.09 5.07
CA ILE A 845 8.82 -27.43 6.50
C ILE A 845 7.94 -26.46 7.23
N VAL A 846 6.82 -26.93 7.79
CA VAL A 846 5.79 -26.09 8.42
C VAL A 846 5.68 -26.43 9.91
N PRO A 847 6.19 -25.58 10.82
CA PRO A 847 5.99 -25.76 12.26
C PRO A 847 4.59 -25.27 12.67
N GLU A 848 3.85 -26.13 13.34
CA GLU A 848 2.56 -25.84 13.98
C GLU A 848 2.67 -25.96 15.50
N GLY A 849 2.26 -24.92 16.23
CA GLY A 849 2.20 -24.84 17.68
C GLY A 849 0.92 -25.41 18.27
N PRO A 850 0.74 -25.30 19.60
CA PRO A 850 -0.46 -25.73 20.29
C PRO A 850 -1.68 -24.81 19.96
N ALA A 851 -2.88 -25.32 20.20
CA ALA A 851 -4.09 -24.49 20.22
C ALA A 851 -4.02 -23.48 21.38
N MET A 852 -4.32 -22.20 21.11
CA MET A 852 -4.24 -21.09 22.07
C MET A 852 -5.41 -20.13 21.87
N GLN A 853 -5.79 -19.39 22.91
CA GLN A 853 -6.79 -18.31 22.84
C GLN A 853 -6.15 -16.92 22.65
N TRP A 854 -4.86 -16.77 22.93
CA TRP A 854 -4.03 -15.61 22.66
C TRP A 854 -2.59 -16.05 22.46
N SER A 855 -1.79 -15.26 21.77
CA SER A 855 -0.50 -15.67 21.17
C SER A 855 0.59 -16.08 22.16
N ASP A 856 0.49 -15.65 23.42
CA ASP A 856 1.44 -15.96 24.50
C ASP A 856 0.82 -16.75 25.66
N GLN A 857 -0.34 -17.38 25.45
CA GLN A 857 -1.07 -18.15 26.47
C GLN A 857 -0.22 -19.24 27.14
N LYS A 858 0.62 -19.86 26.37
CA LYS A 858 1.54 -20.91 26.86
C LYS A 858 2.74 -21.05 25.94
N PRO A 859 3.90 -21.44 26.46
CA PRO A 859 5.05 -21.74 25.62
C PRO A 859 4.78 -22.95 24.72
N ALA A 860 5.36 -22.92 23.53
CA ALA A 860 5.22 -24.02 22.55
C ALA A 860 6.17 -25.19 22.90
N GLU A 861 5.89 -25.90 23.99
CA GLU A 861 6.69 -27.05 24.48
C GLU A 861 6.72 -28.21 23.47
N ASN A 862 5.64 -28.37 22.69
CA ASN A 862 5.57 -29.31 21.58
C ASN A 862 5.19 -28.57 20.29
N ILE A 863 6.05 -28.66 19.30
CA ILE A 863 5.78 -28.15 17.94
C ILE A 863 5.68 -29.34 17.00
N THR A 864 4.58 -29.39 16.23
CA THR A 864 4.41 -30.35 15.14
C THR A 864 5.06 -29.78 13.89
N VAL A 865 6.07 -30.47 13.37
CA VAL A 865 6.82 -30.08 12.18
C VAL A 865 6.36 -30.94 11.01
N LYS A 866 5.52 -30.38 10.13
CA LYS A 866 5.10 -31.07 8.90
C LYS A 866 6.17 -30.92 7.82
N VAL A 867 6.64 -32.03 7.25
CA VAL A 867 7.64 -32.06 6.19
C VAL A 867 6.99 -32.59 4.92
N TYR A 868 6.86 -31.73 3.91
CA TYR A 868 6.25 -32.06 2.62
C TYR A 868 7.33 -32.57 1.66
N ARG A 869 7.38 -33.90 1.45
CA ARG A 869 8.43 -34.59 0.71
C ARG A 869 8.36 -34.32 -0.80
N GLY A 870 9.46 -34.58 -1.50
CA GLY A 870 9.57 -34.47 -2.97
C GLY A 870 10.55 -33.42 -3.46
N ALA A 871 11.13 -32.64 -2.55
CA ALA A 871 12.23 -31.70 -2.77
C ALA A 871 12.99 -31.48 -1.46
N ASP A 872 14.22 -30.98 -1.57
CA ASP A 872 14.99 -30.48 -0.44
C ASP A 872 14.33 -29.20 0.10
N GLY A 873 14.51 -28.92 1.39
CA GLY A 873 13.91 -27.75 2.01
C GLY A 873 14.59 -27.29 3.28
N SER A 874 14.31 -26.04 3.65
CA SER A 874 14.78 -25.45 4.89
C SER A 874 13.77 -24.49 5.50
N PHE A 875 13.83 -24.32 6.82
CA PHE A 875 13.07 -23.34 7.57
C PHE A 875 13.83 -22.93 8.83
N THR A 876 13.85 -21.64 9.15
CA THR A 876 14.44 -21.15 10.40
C THR A 876 13.34 -20.77 11.37
N LEU A 877 13.24 -21.47 12.50
CA LEU A 877 12.35 -21.12 13.60
C LEU A 877 13.01 -20.01 14.44
N TYR A 878 12.32 -18.88 14.53
CA TYR A 878 12.74 -17.71 15.31
C TYR A 878 11.90 -17.55 16.57
N GLU A 879 12.53 -17.18 17.67
CA GLU A 879 11.87 -16.88 18.95
C GLU A 879 12.63 -15.79 19.72
N ASP A 880 11.89 -14.95 20.46
CA ASP A 880 12.40 -13.92 21.37
C ASP A 880 11.44 -13.67 22.55
N GLU A 881 11.59 -12.56 23.26
CA GLU A 881 10.73 -12.18 24.38
C GLU A 881 9.35 -11.61 23.97
N ASN A 882 9.00 -11.59 22.67
CA ASN A 882 7.71 -11.26 22.05
C ASN A 882 7.30 -9.77 22.03
N VAL A 883 7.72 -8.93 22.99
CA VAL A 883 7.15 -7.60 23.26
C VAL A 883 8.16 -6.46 23.38
N ASN A 884 9.46 -6.79 23.40
CA ASN A 884 10.53 -5.81 23.59
C ASN A 884 11.54 -5.81 22.44
N TYR A 885 12.43 -4.82 22.43
CA TYR A 885 13.49 -4.66 21.43
C TYR A 885 14.80 -5.39 21.78
N ASN A 886 14.79 -6.31 22.73
CA ASN A 886 16.00 -7.03 23.13
C ASN A 886 16.60 -7.88 22.00
N TYR A 887 15.82 -8.24 20.98
CA TYR A 887 16.34 -8.90 19.78
C TYR A 887 17.37 -8.03 19.04
N GLU A 888 17.27 -6.69 19.07
CA GLU A 888 18.27 -5.76 18.54
C GLU A 888 19.61 -5.88 19.28
N LYS A 889 19.57 -6.31 20.55
CA LYS A 889 20.72 -6.56 21.42
C LYS A 889 21.23 -8.00 21.35
N GLY A 890 20.71 -8.82 20.41
CA GLY A 890 21.09 -10.22 20.22
C GLY A 890 20.38 -11.21 21.16
N LEU A 891 19.33 -10.79 21.88
CA LEU A 891 18.53 -11.66 22.77
C LEU A 891 17.37 -12.29 22.00
N TYR A 892 17.67 -13.30 21.22
CA TYR A 892 16.73 -14.14 20.45
C TYR A 892 17.33 -15.53 20.26
N SER A 893 16.55 -16.47 19.76
CA SER A 893 17.06 -17.78 19.33
C SER A 893 16.59 -18.14 17.93
N MET A 894 17.45 -18.82 17.19
CA MET A 894 17.17 -19.40 15.87
C MET A 894 17.53 -20.88 15.83
N MET A 895 16.68 -21.66 15.19
CA MET A 895 16.87 -23.11 14.95
C MET A 895 16.59 -23.40 13.49
N ASP A 896 17.59 -23.90 12.75
CA ASP A 896 17.43 -24.26 11.35
C ASP A 896 16.94 -25.71 11.22
N PHE A 897 15.90 -25.91 10.44
CA PHE A 897 15.43 -27.20 9.98
C PHE A 897 15.86 -27.38 8.54
N ILE A 898 16.56 -28.47 8.23
CA ILE A 898 17.05 -28.80 6.88
C ILE A 898 16.55 -30.19 6.52
N TYR A 899 15.81 -30.27 5.43
CA TYR A 899 15.32 -31.53 4.89
C TYR A 899 16.08 -31.90 3.61
N ASP A 900 16.65 -33.10 3.59
CA ASP A 900 17.26 -33.75 2.42
C ASP A 900 16.29 -34.84 1.93
N ASP A 901 15.65 -34.63 0.79
CA ASP A 901 14.64 -35.52 0.24
C ASP A 901 15.25 -36.84 -0.24
N LYS A 902 16.42 -36.76 -0.85
CA LYS A 902 17.15 -37.96 -1.35
C LYS A 902 17.60 -38.87 -0.20
N ALA A 903 18.12 -38.29 0.86
CA ALA A 903 18.47 -39.05 2.07
C ALA A 903 17.21 -39.41 2.88
N GLY A 904 16.08 -38.72 2.71
CA GLY A 904 14.88 -38.83 3.51
C GLY A 904 15.14 -38.53 4.97
N THR A 905 15.93 -37.48 5.27
CA THR A 905 16.32 -37.07 6.61
C THR A 905 15.99 -35.59 6.86
N ILE A 906 15.56 -35.27 8.09
CA ILE A 906 15.48 -33.91 8.55
C ILE A 906 16.51 -33.67 9.67
N THR A 907 17.26 -32.60 9.55
CA THR A 907 18.21 -32.17 10.59
C THR A 907 17.69 -30.91 11.25
N ILE A 908 17.58 -30.94 12.57
CA ILE A 908 17.40 -29.73 13.40
C ILE A 908 18.80 -29.33 13.84
N GLY A 909 19.28 -28.16 13.38
CA GLY A 909 20.63 -27.66 13.67
C GLY A 909 20.85 -27.27 15.12
N ASP A 910 22.07 -26.88 15.47
CA ASP A 910 22.37 -26.29 16.77
C ASP A 910 21.57 -24.99 16.96
N ARG A 911 21.00 -24.77 18.16
CA ARG A 911 20.35 -23.53 18.52
C ARG A 911 21.38 -22.40 18.54
N ARG A 912 21.09 -21.32 17.81
CA ARG A 912 21.87 -20.09 17.86
C ARG A 912 21.16 -19.05 18.72
N GLY A 913 21.92 -18.40 19.63
CA GLY A 913 21.40 -17.37 20.53
C GLY A 913 20.57 -17.91 21.70
N SER A 914 20.16 -16.98 22.55
CA SER A 914 19.34 -17.24 23.73
C SER A 914 18.66 -15.95 24.19
N PHE A 915 17.58 -16.08 24.96
CA PHE A 915 16.85 -14.95 25.56
C PHE A 915 16.24 -15.36 26.91
N PRO A 916 15.89 -14.43 27.80
CA PRO A 916 15.22 -14.72 29.06
C PRO A 916 13.89 -15.44 28.86
N GLY A 917 13.65 -16.53 29.61
CA GLY A 917 12.42 -17.33 29.48
C GLY A 917 12.37 -18.31 28.32
N MET A 918 13.44 -18.44 27.54
CA MET A 918 13.55 -19.41 26.45
C MET A 918 13.38 -20.86 26.96
N LEU A 919 12.68 -21.71 26.23
CA LEU A 919 12.62 -23.15 26.50
C LEU A 919 13.98 -23.81 26.20
N GLU A 920 14.67 -24.33 27.24
CA GLU A 920 15.94 -25.02 27.05
C GLU A 920 15.75 -26.39 26.40
N THR A 921 14.66 -27.08 26.74
CA THR A 921 14.28 -28.38 26.18
C THR A 921 12.91 -28.29 25.54
N ARG A 922 12.77 -28.89 24.38
CA ARG A 922 11.53 -28.88 23.60
C ARG A 922 11.29 -30.23 22.92
N LYS A 923 10.01 -30.53 22.70
CA LYS A 923 9.59 -31.68 21.92
C LYS A 923 9.24 -31.24 20.51
N PHE A 924 9.79 -31.89 19.49
CA PHE A 924 9.34 -31.78 18.12
C PHE A 924 8.69 -33.08 17.69
N THR A 925 7.48 -32.99 17.14
CA THR A 925 6.78 -34.11 16.51
C THR A 925 6.84 -33.90 14.99
N ILE A 926 7.70 -34.64 14.32
CA ILE A 926 7.94 -34.52 12.88
C ILE A 926 6.98 -35.45 12.14
N VAL A 927 6.19 -34.88 11.21
CA VAL A 927 5.15 -35.58 10.44
C VAL A 927 5.52 -35.47 8.96
N PRO A 928 6.00 -36.55 8.33
CA PRO A 928 6.26 -36.56 6.91
C PRO A 928 4.96 -36.69 6.10
N ILE A 929 4.82 -35.88 5.07
CA ILE A 929 3.71 -35.89 4.11
C ILE A 929 4.30 -36.19 2.74
N SER A 930 3.81 -37.22 2.07
CA SER A 930 4.33 -37.66 0.79
C SER A 930 3.20 -37.99 -0.18
N ARG A 931 3.55 -38.30 -1.44
CA ARG A 931 2.57 -38.74 -2.45
C ARG A 931 1.76 -39.99 -2.03
N SER A 932 2.30 -40.78 -1.11
CA SER A 932 1.62 -41.95 -0.55
C SER A 932 0.74 -41.64 0.67
N GLY A 933 0.70 -40.38 1.10
CA GLY A 933 -0.06 -39.93 2.26
C GLY A 933 0.81 -39.51 3.44
N THR A 934 0.18 -39.30 4.59
CA THR A 934 0.85 -38.95 5.85
C THR A 934 1.58 -40.17 6.42
N GLY A 935 2.88 -40.04 6.66
CA GLY A 935 3.72 -41.08 7.25
C GLY A 935 3.60 -41.14 8.78
N VAL A 936 4.36 -42.04 9.40
CA VAL A 936 4.38 -42.23 10.85
C VAL A 936 5.12 -41.04 11.50
N PRO A 937 4.52 -40.33 12.48
CA PRO A 937 5.20 -39.24 13.18
C PRO A 937 6.42 -39.73 13.98
N VAL A 938 7.50 -38.96 13.96
CA VAL A 938 8.71 -39.23 14.75
C VAL A 938 8.86 -38.09 15.79
N THR A 939 9.05 -38.47 17.06
CA THR A 939 9.20 -37.53 18.15
C THR A 939 10.67 -37.36 18.53
N VAL A 940 11.11 -36.12 18.69
CA VAL A 940 12.46 -35.74 19.09
C VAL A 940 12.40 -34.86 20.34
N ILE A 941 13.23 -35.15 21.33
CA ILE A 941 13.51 -34.23 22.44
C ILE A 941 14.75 -33.44 22.05
N TYR A 942 14.55 -32.15 21.87
CA TYR A 942 15.61 -31.23 21.45
C TYR A 942 16.09 -30.39 22.62
N THR A 943 17.41 -30.38 22.83
CA THR A 943 18.09 -29.71 23.95
C THR A 943 19.05 -28.61 23.49
N GLY A 944 18.88 -28.13 22.26
CA GLY A 944 19.75 -27.08 21.68
C GLY A 944 20.93 -27.63 20.86
N LYS A 945 21.10 -28.95 20.77
CA LYS A 945 22.13 -29.60 19.94
C LYS A 945 21.54 -30.25 18.70
N ALA A 946 22.33 -30.21 17.63
CA ALA A 946 21.91 -30.78 16.34
C ALA A 946 21.46 -32.25 16.48
N VAL A 947 20.36 -32.57 15.79
CA VAL A 947 19.80 -33.91 15.74
C VAL A 947 19.27 -34.17 14.33
N THR A 948 19.62 -35.36 13.78
CA THR A 948 19.13 -35.81 12.47
C THR A 948 18.18 -36.98 12.65
N VAL A 949 17.06 -36.92 11.95
CA VAL A 949 15.99 -37.91 12.00
C VAL A 949 15.73 -38.48 10.61
N LYS A 950 15.58 -39.78 10.48
CA LYS A 950 15.16 -40.47 9.26
C LYS A 950 13.63 -40.47 9.20
N LEU A 951 13.05 -40.07 8.03
CA LEU A 951 11.60 -39.99 7.78
C LEU A 951 11.11 -41.15 6.89
#